data_6e8668ae155122217362382635965dd6
#
_entry.id   6e8668ae155122217362382635965dd6
#
_cell.length_a   1.000
_cell.length_b   1.000
_cell.length_c   1.000
_cell.angle_alpha   90.00
_cell.angle_beta   90.00
_cell.angle_gamma   90.00
#
_symmetry.space_group_name_H-M   'P 1'
#
loop_
_entity.id
_entity.type
_entity.pdbx_description
1 polymer ?
#
loop_
_entity_poly.entity_id
_entity_poly.type
_entity_poly.pdbx_seq_one_letter_code
_entity_poly.pdbx_strand_id
1 'polypeptide(L)'
;MILLKNLINKPPSSSLSFKSISESFVIKNINKYYTTSTNLNLKNNILFNNSDNKMSIDNKEKIRAGLEDLMKRRFFITQSFSIYGGQAGLYDYGPPGCAVKANLINLWRQHFVLNEDMSEVDCVSVTPEQVLKASGHVAKFADFMVKDEVTKAFYRADHILEAHIQTLLKDTSKMSKEQIEELNFVLAKAGDYNQEQLKQALNKYNVKAPETGNALTEPYPFNLMFQTQIGPSGLSTGYLRPETAQGIFTNFGKLYEYNGKKLPFAAAQIGNAFRNEIAPRAGLLRVREFTMAEIEHFVNPNNKTHPKFQEIQHIQANLLSSDSQDKSSEIEVCTFGDAVQKKLIDNETLAYFMARTQQFLHTVGIKPQGLRFRQHQKNEMAHYAQDCWDAEILSSYGWVECVGHADRSCYDLKVHATESKSNLSAYEEFKEPQFVDIAKVVVMPAAISKKHRAAVSPIKKYLTELKDDLTKALEIQETITKDGHYNLVLDGNTYDITADMVTISKAQEKKNGHTFFPHVIEPSFGLGRIIYSILEQNFYTRENDEQRGVLSLPAIIAPVKASILPLTSSDRIAPFVQTISKSLKEVNISTKVDDTGNAIGRKYARTDEIGIPFGVTIDFQTIEDNTVTLRERDTTKQVRIPISELSSTLRKLCDLTVSWSDILKTFPIYENQSE
;
A
#
# COMPACT_ATOMS: atom_id res chain seq x y z
N MET A 1 18.65 42.92 -29.60
CA MET A 1 19.31 41.78 -30.30
C MET A 1 20.75 42.21 -30.63
N ILE A 2 21.66 42.08 -29.73
CA ILE A 2 23.12 42.21 -29.74
C ILE A 2 23.52 42.45 -28.26
N LEU A 3 23.69 41.37 -27.46
CA LEU A 3 24.41 41.34 -26.16
C LEU A 3 24.25 39.96 -25.46
N LEU A 4 24.32 38.86 -26.25
CA LEU A 4 24.29 37.49 -25.70
C LEU A 4 25.12 36.52 -26.57
N LYS A 5 26.38 36.90 -26.82
CA LYS A 5 27.29 36.09 -27.67
C LYS A 5 28.72 36.00 -27.17
N ASN A 6 28.98 36.05 -25.86
CA ASN A 6 30.36 35.83 -25.36
C ASN A 6 30.41 35.21 -23.97
N LEU A 7 29.81 34.01 -23.80
CA LEU A 7 30.00 33.19 -22.58
C LEU A 7 29.81 31.69 -22.86
N ILE A 8 30.38 31.21 -23.98
CA ILE A 8 30.52 29.77 -24.22
C ILE A 8 31.95 29.53 -24.62
N ASN A 9 32.82 29.19 -23.71
CA ASN A 9 34.05 28.41 -23.89
C ASN A 9 34.91 28.46 -22.63
N LYS A 10 34.63 27.59 -21.67
CA LYS A 10 35.64 26.98 -20.78
C LYS A 10 35.05 25.63 -20.28
N PRO A 11 35.80 24.50 -20.34
CA PRO A 11 35.33 23.23 -19.82
C PRO A 11 35.39 23.25 -18.29
N PRO A 12 34.41 22.66 -17.56
CA PRO A 12 34.48 22.50 -16.13
C PRO A 12 35.34 21.29 -15.79
N SER A 13 36.44 21.54 -15.11
CA SER A 13 37.18 20.52 -14.36
C SER A 13 36.46 20.29 -13.03
N SER A 14 36.38 19.01 -12.63
CA SER A 14 35.91 18.45 -11.36
C SER A 14 34.41 18.36 -11.13
N SER A 15 33.87 17.20 -11.47
CA SER A 15 32.55 16.70 -11.03
C SER A 15 32.58 16.30 -9.55
N LEU A 16 32.12 17.19 -8.68
CA LEU A 16 31.66 16.81 -7.34
C LEU A 16 30.16 16.49 -7.44
N SER A 17 29.84 15.24 -7.17
CA SER A 17 28.47 14.74 -7.23
C SER A 17 27.60 15.38 -6.13
N PHE A 18 26.72 16.28 -6.48
CA PHE A 18 25.73 16.87 -5.57
C PHE A 18 24.59 15.92 -5.16
N LYS A 19 24.52 14.70 -5.71
CA LYS A 19 23.44 13.74 -5.45
C LYS A 19 23.54 12.97 -4.11
N SER A 20 24.73 12.83 -3.51
CA SER A 20 24.88 11.97 -2.32
C SER A 20 24.72 12.69 -0.97
N ILE A 21 24.64 14.02 -0.95
CA ILE A 21 24.63 14.80 0.30
C ILE A 21 23.20 15.01 0.85
N SER A 22 22.16 15.03 0.00
CA SER A 22 20.78 15.28 0.47
C SER A 22 20.10 14.04 1.10
N GLU A 23 20.33 12.85 0.58
CA GLU A 23 19.65 11.62 1.03
C GLU A 23 20.15 11.12 2.39
N SER A 24 21.47 11.07 2.60
CA SER A 24 22.03 10.64 3.89
C SER A 24 21.76 11.66 5.02
N PHE A 25 21.51 12.93 4.67
CA PHE A 25 21.26 13.99 5.65
C PHE A 25 19.82 13.97 6.15
N VAL A 26 18.84 13.73 5.27
CA VAL A 26 17.40 13.59 5.62
C VAL A 26 17.20 12.33 6.46
N ILE A 27 17.74 11.18 6.05
CA ILE A 27 17.60 9.91 6.78
C ILE A 27 18.31 9.94 8.15
N LYS A 28 19.49 10.52 8.25
CA LYS A 28 20.18 10.71 9.54
C LYS A 28 19.42 11.64 10.48
N ASN A 29 18.78 12.69 9.97
CA ASN A 29 17.99 13.60 10.77
C ASN A 29 16.63 13.01 11.16
N ILE A 30 15.99 12.20 10.31
CA ILE A 30 14.80 11.42 10.65
C ILE A 30 15.09 10.49 11.83
N ASN A 31 16.17 9.70 11.79
CA ASN A 31 16.55 8.84 12.90
C ASN A 31 16.89 9.62 14.19
N LYS A 32 17.48 10.80 14.08
CA LYS A 32 17.81 11.67 15.23
C LYS A 32 16.56 12.34 15.80
N TYR A 33 15.59 12.70 14.96
CA TYR A 33 14.28 13.22 15.38
C TYR A 33 13.49 12.17 16.17
N TYR A 34 13.49 10.92 15.71
CA TYR A 34 12.82 9.81 16.41
C TYR A 34 13.47 9.47 17.75
N THR A 35 14.79 9.49 17.87
CA THR A 35 15.46 9.20 19.16
C THR A 35 15.24 10.28 20.23
N THR A 36 15.00 11.53 19.85
CA THR A 36 14.78 12.63 20.81
C THR A 36 13.31 12.90 21.11
N SER A 37 12.43 12.86 20.11
CA SER A 37 10.99 13.09 20.33
C SER A 37 10.23 11.85 20.80
N THR A 38 10.66 10.64 20.44
CA THR A 38 10.08 9.39 20.91
C THR A 38 10.21 9.18 22.40
N ASN A 39 11.30 9.63 23.03
CA ASN A 39 11.48 9.45 24.48
C ASN A 39 10.53 10.33 25.32
N LEU A 40 10.07 11.48 24.83
CA LEU A 40 9.06 12.29 25.51
C LEU A 40 7.63 11.82 25.18
N ASN A 41 7.35 11.48 23.93
CA ASN A 41 6.01 11.04 23.49
C ASN A 41 5.66 9.61 23.93
N LEU A 42 6.66 8.73 24.12
CA LEU A 42 6.46 7.38 24.66
C LEU A 42 5.94 7.41 26.09
N LYS A 43 6.30 8.41 26.91
CA LYS A 43 5.81 8.51 28.29
C LYS A 43 4.31 8.84 28.36
N ASN A 44 3.75 9.50 27.34
CA ASN A 44 2.40 10.02 27.37
C ASN A 44 1.41 9.23 26.48
N ASN A 45 1.90 8.27 25.69
CA ASN A 45 1.04 7.46 24.84
C ASN A 45 0.78 6.09 25.48
N ILE A 46 -0.44 5.92 25.98
CA ILE A 46 -0.88 4.73 26.72
C ILE A 46 -0.78 3.45 25.88
N LEU A 47 -0.83 3.53 24.53
CA LEU A 47 -0.68 2.36 23.63
C LEU A 47 0.68 1.67 23.76
N PHE A 48 1.74 2.39 24.22
CA PHE A 48 3.11 1.89 24.23
C PHE A 48 3.81 1.95 25.59
N ASN A 49 3.10 2.40 26.65
CA ASN A 49 3.70 2.62 27.96
C ASN A 49 3.80 1.38 28.88
N ASN A 50 3.27 0.23 28.48
CA ASN A 50 3.39 -0.99 29.26
C ASN A 50 4.41 -1.94 28.64
N SER A 51 5.41 -2.31 29.41
CA SER A 51 6.43 -3.33 29.08
C SER A 51 5.87 -4.72 28.80
N ASP A 52 4.58 -4.92 29.09
CA ASP A 52 3.81 -6.08 28.71
C ASP A 52 2.77 -5.68 27.66
N ASN A 53 2.78 -6.33 26.53
CA ASN A 53 1.90 -6.15 25.34
C ASN A 53 0.37 -6.30 25.64
N LYS A 54 -0.07 -6.17 26.91
CA LYS A 54 -1.45 -6.27 27.37
C LYS A 54 -1.93 -4.94 27.92
N MET A 55 -2.21 -4.00 27.01
CA MET A 55 -3.03 -2.85 27.39
C MET A 55 -4.41 -3.36 27.84
N SER A 56 -4.93 -2.84 28.96
CA SER A 56 -6.29 -3.18 29.38
C SER A 56 -7.29 -2.80 28.29
N ILE A 57 -8.34 -3.60 28.14
CA ILE A 57 -9.42 -3.35 27.16
C ILE A 57 -9.99 -1.94 27.37
N ASP A 58 -10.17 -1.54 28.63
CA ASP A 58 -10.70 -0.21 29.01
C ASP A 58 -9.85 0.95 28.48
N ASN A 59 -8.52 0.84 28.47
CA ASN A 59 -7.63 1.88 27.96
C ASN A 59 -7.71 2.00 26.43
N LYS A 60 -7.84 0.89 25.71
CA LYS A 60 -8.02 0.88 24.26
C LYS A 60 -9.32 1.56 23.86
N GLU A 61 -10.40 1.26 24.57
CA GLU A 61 -11.70 1.85 24.35
C GLU A 61 -11.71 3.35 24.66
N LYS A 62 -11.06 3.79 25.74
CA LYS A 62 -10.93 5.21 26.10
C LYS A 62 -10.19 6.01 25.03
N ILE A 63 -9.06 5.50 24.53
CA ILE A 63 -8.30 6.14 23.42
C ILE A 63 -9.15 6.24 22.17
N ARG A 64 -9.79 5.16 21.76
CA ARG A 64 -10.65 5.11 20.59
C ARG A 64 -11.79 6.12 20.69
N ALA A 65 -12.54 6.10 21.79
CA ALA A 65 -13.66 7.00 22.02
C ALA A 65 -13.22 8.48 22.00
N GLY A 66 -12.09 8.81 22.64
CA GLY A 66 -11.52 10.15 22.65
C GLY A 66 -11.08 10.62 21.27
N LEU A 67 -10.44 9.75 20.48
CA LEU A 67 -10.04 10.05 19.11
C LEU A 67 -11.26 10.22 18.19
N GLU A 68 -12.25 9.32 18.26
CA GLU A 68 -13.47 9.40 17.45
C GLU A 68 -14.26 10.68 17.72
N ASP A 69 -14.40 11.08 19.00
CA ASP A 69 -14.98 12.36 19.37
C ASP A 69 -14.22 13.54 18.77
N LEU A 70 -12.89 13.55 18.91
CA LEU A 70 -12.03 14.60 18.37
C LEU A 70 -12.14 14.67 16.84
N MET A 71 -12.05 13.53 16.14
CA MET A 71 -12.15 13.48 14.68
C MET A 71 -13.48 14.07 14.18
N LYS A 72 -14.57 13.73 14.84
CA LYS A 72 -15.91 14.21 14.52
C LYS A 72 -16.06 15.69 14.85
N ARG A 73 -15.72 16.11 16.10
CA ARG A 73 -15.86 17.47 16.61
C ARG A 73 -14.98 18.48 15.87
N ARG A 74 -13.77 18.06 15.44
CA ARG A 74 -12.83 18.90 14.66
C ARG A 74 -12.96 18.71 13.17
N PHE A 75 -13.93 17.92 12.73
CA PHE A 75 -14.23 17.62 11.34
C PHE A 75 -12.99 17.16 10.56
N PHE A 76 -12.25 16.20 11.11
CA PHE A 76 -11.25 15.47 10.34
C PHE A 76 -11.93 14.51 9.37
N ILE A 77 -12.85 13.71 9.90
CA ILE A 77 -13.55 12.66 9.17
C ILE A 77 -14.96 12.56 9.75
N THR A 78 -15.94 12.44 8.88
CA THR A 78 -17.34 12.22 9.27
C THR A 78 -18.00 11.24 8.32
N GLN A 79 -19.04 10.55 8.77
CA GLN A 79 -19.86 9.72 7.90
C GLN A 79 -20.55 10.60 6.85
N SER A 80 -20.40 10.19 5.57
CA SER A 80 -21.01 10.93 4.46
C SER A 80 -22.52 10.92 4.54
N PHE A 81 -23.14 11.98 4.03
CA PHE A 81 -24.60 12.12 3.96
C PHE A 81 -25.32 12.10 5.30
N SER A 82 -24.67 12.54 6.37
CA SER A 82 -25.21 12.51 7.75
C SER A 82 -26.57 13.21 7.89
N ILE A 83 -26.84 14.24 7.10
CA ILE A 83 -28.16 14.92 7.07
C ILE A 83 -29.30 14.04 6.53
N TYR A 84 -28.98 12.93 5.84
CA TYR A 84 -29.90 11.90 5.37
C TYR A 84 -29.83 10.62 6.20
N GLY A 85 -29.24 10.67 7.40
CA GLY A 85 -29.04 9.51 8.27
C GLY A 85 -27.69 8.83 8.11
N GLY A 86 -26.88 9.27 7.16
CA GLY A 86 -25.55 8.70 6.88
C GLY A 86 -25.59 7.39 6.10
N GLN A 87 -24.47 7.03 5.50
CA GLN A 87 -24.31 5.75 4.80
C GLN A 87 -23.08 5.02 5.36
N ALA A 88 -23.28 3.83 5.93
CA ALA A 88 -22.18 3.05 6.49
C ALA A 88 -21.09 2.77 5.44
N GLY A 89 -19.83 2.91 5.83
CA GLY A 89 -18.66 2.68 4.97
C GLY A 89 -18.36 3.77 3.94
N LEU A 90 -19.07 4.90 3.97
CA LEU A 90 -18.74 6.10 3.21
C LEU A 90 -18.40 7.25 4.16
N TYR A 91 -17.25 7.90 3.92
CA TYR A 91 -16.74 8.95 4.80
C TYR A 91 -16.22 10.14 4.01
N ASP A 92 -16.52 11.32 4.52
CA ASP A 92 -16.00 12.60 4.02
C ASP A 92 -14.80 13.03 4.88
N TYR A 93 -13.78 13.54 4.21
CA TYR A 93 -12.67 14.23 4.86
C TYR A 93 -12.99 15.72 4.97
N GLY A 94 -13.09 16.22 6.19
CA GLY A 94 -13.18 17.66 6.45
C GLY A 94 -11.85 18.38 6.22
N PRO A 95 -11.79 19.72 6.44
CA PRO A 95 -10.60 20.50 6.11
C PRO A 95 -9.28 20.00 6.70
N PRO A 96 -9.16 19.62 7.99
CA PRO A 96 -7.92 19.07 8.52
C PRO A 96 -7.63 17.65 8.00
N GLY A 97 -8.64 16.79 7.85
CA GLY A 97 -8.48 15.46 7.30
C GLY A 97 -8.03 15.49 5.84
N CYS A 98 -8.64 16.38 5.04
CA CYS A 98 -8.24 16.60 3.64
C CYS A 98 -6.78 17.06 3.53
N ALA A 99 -6.35 17.98 4.41
CA ALA A 99 -4.96 18.45 4.42
C ALA A 99 -3.97 17.34 4.83
N VAL A 100 -4.30 16.51 5.83
CA VAL A 100 -3.47 15.34 6.20
C VAL A 100 -3.36 14.38 5.03
N LYS A 101 -4.48 14.05 4.36
CA LYS A 101 -4.50 13.18 3.18
C LYS A 101 -3.64 13.74 2.04
N ALA A 102 -3.74 15.02 1.74
CA ALA A 102 -2.94 15.67 0.71
C ALA A 102 -1.44 15.65 1.04
N ASN A 103 -1.06 15.93 2.29
CA ASN A 103 0.32 15.88 2.74
C ASN A 103 0.87 14.44 2.65
N LEU A 104 0.09 13.43 3.05
CA LEU A 104 0.46 12.01 2.96
C LEU A 104 0.73 11.60 1.50
N ILE A 105 -0.18 11.96 0.57
CA ILE A 105 -0.05 11.67 -0.86
C ILE A 105 1.18 12.35 -1.44
N ASN A 106 1.41 13.62 -1.13
CA ASN A 106 2.59 14.35 -1.63
C ASN A 106 3.89 13.74 -1.12
N LEU A 107 3.94 13.34 0.16
CA LEU A 107 5.10 12.67 0.73
C LEU A 107 5.33 11.30 0.10
N TRP A 108 4.25 10.55 -0.16
CA TRP A 108 4.32 9.26 -0.85
C TRP A 108 4.90 9.41 -2.26
N ARG A 109 4.45 10.43 -3.04
CA ARG A 109 5.04 10.75 -4.35
C ARG A 109 6.53 11.08 -4.27
N GLN A 110 6.94 11.86 -3.27
CA GLN A 110 8.36 12.17 -3.08
C GLN A 110 9.17 10.92 -2.73
N HIS A 111 8.63 10.08 -1.82
CA HIS A 111 9.34 8.92 -1.29
C HIS A 111 9.48 7.79 -2.31
N PHE A 112 8.44 7.54 -3.13
CA PHE A 112 8.42 6.45 -4.11
C PHE A 112 8.58 6.97 -5.53
N VAL A 113 7.68 7.80 -6.03
CA VAL A 113 7.70 8.18 -7.44
C VAL A 113 8.97 8.94 -7.80
N LEU A 114 9.32 9.98 -7.03
CA LEU A 114 10.48 10.83 -7.33
C LEU A 114 11.80 10.12 -7.00
N ASN A 115 11.93 9.55 -5.80
CA ASN A 115 13.21 8.99 -5.34
C ASN A 115 13.56 7.65 -6.01
N GLU A 116 12.56 6.94 -6.54
CA GLU A 116 12.74 5.66 -7.23
C GLU A 116 12.54 5.77 -8.75
N ASP A 117 12.47 6.99 -9.29
CA ASP A 117 12.32 7.27 -10.73
C ASP A 117 11.15 6.51 -11.38
N MET A 118 9.99 6.42 -10.68
CA MET A 118 8.81 5.68 -11.15
C MET A 118 7.98 6.49 -12.13
N SER A 119 7.27 5.81 -13.01
CA SER A 119 6.27 6.40 -13.91
C SER A 119 4.91 6.45 -13.24
N GLU A 120 4.42 7.63 -12.83
CA GLU A 120 3.06 7.76 -12.29
C GLU A 120 2.03 7.80 -13.42
N VAL A 121 0.93 7.05 -13.29
CA VAL A 121 -0.21 7.05 -14.19
C VAL A 121 -1.52 7.33 -13.45
N ASP A 122 -2.52 7.81 -14.17
CA ASP A 122 -3.88 7.99 -13.65
C ASP A 122 -4.87 7.30 -14.59
N CYS A 123 -5.37 6.14 -14.17
CA CYS A 123 -6.30 5.33 -14.92
C CYS A 123 -7.73 5.47 -14.39
N VAL A 124 -8.71 5.27 -15.26
CA VAL A 124 -10.13 5.46 -14.94
C VAL A 124 -10.64 4.46 -13.90
N SER A 125 -11.61 4.92 -13.08
CA SER A 125 -12.21 4.08 -12.03
C SER A 125 -13.27 3.10 -12.56
N VAL A 126 -13.98 3.47 -13.62
CA VAL A 126 -14.99 2.58 -14.26
C VAL A 126 -14.24 1.62 -15.19
N THR A 127 -14.27 0.35 -14.84
CA THR A 127 -13.51 -0.70 -15.53
C THR A 127 -14.47 -1.64 -16.27
N PRO A 128 -14.26 -1.91 -17.57
CA PRO A 128 -15.06 -2.89 -18.33
C PRO A 128 -14.96 -4.29 -17.72
N GLU A 129 -16.05 -5.03 -17.77
CA GLU A 129 -16.17 -6.39 -17.24
C GLU A 129 -15.05 -7.32 -17.76
N GLN A 130 -14.68 -7.21 -19.02
CA GLN A 130 -13.67 -8.06 -19.66
C GLN A 130 -12.31 -7.98 -18.94
N VAL A 131 -11.89 -6.80 -18.48
CA VAL A 131 -10.65 -6.60 -17.74
C VAL A 131 -10.68 -7.37 -16.42
N LEU A 132 -11.79 -7.25 -15.68
CA LEU A 132 -11.96 -7.89 -14.37
C LEU A 132 -12.30 -9.38 -14.46
N LYS A 133 -12.81 -9.85 -15.60
CA LYS A 133 -12.92 -11.28 -15.93
C LYS A 133 -11.53 -11.87 -16.18
N ALA A 134 -10.71 -11.21 -16.99
CA ALA A 134 -9.35 -11.67 -17.29
C ALA A 134 -8.51 -11.82 -16.01
N SER A 135 -8.52 -10.84 -15.13
CA SER A 135 -7.81 -10.87 -13.84
C SER A 135 -8.41 -11.80 -12.78
N GLY A 136 -9.63 -12.34 -13.04
CA GLY A 136 -10.33 -13.27 -12.14
C GLY A 136 -11.20 -12.61 -11.09
N HIS A 137 -11.25 -11.27 -10.99
CA HIS A 137 -12.04 -10.56 -9.96
C HIS A 137 -13.55 -10.86 -10.05
N VAL A 138 -14.12 -10.95 -11.26
CA VAL A 138 -15.55 -11.26 -11.41
C VAL A 138 -15.91 -12.61 -10.81
N ALA A 139 -15.03 -13.60 -10.93
CA ALA A 139 -15.27 -14.96 -10.47
C ALA A 139 -14.90 -15.22 -9.01
N LYS A 140 -13.85 -14.54 -8.49
CA LYS A 140 -13.23 -14.90 -7.22
C LYS A 140 -13.33 -13.82 -6.13
N PHE A 141 -13.64 -12.57 -6.50
CA PHE A 141 -13.73 -11.46 -5.55
C PHE A 141 -15.11 -11.42 -4.89
N ALA A 142 -15.42 -12.46 -4.13
CA ALA A 142 -16.71 -12.64 -3.47
C ALA A 142 -16.50 -13.22 -2.07
N ASP A 143 -17.25 -12.66 -1.10
CA ASP A 143 -17.39 -13.23 0.24
C ASP A 143 -18.68 -14.05 0.34
N PHE A 144 -18.74 -14.98 1.30
CA PHE A 144 -19.99 -15.67 1.60
C PHE A 144 -20.76 -14.92 2.69
N MET A 145 -22.01 -14.64 2.39
CA MET A 145 -22.91 -13.86 3.21
C MET A 145 -24.02 -14.72 3.78
N VAL A 146 -24.40 -14.47 5.03
CA VAL A 146 -25.61 -15.00 5.64
C VAL A 146 -26.47 -13.85 6.15
N LYS A 147 -27.74 -14.12 6.38
CA LYS A 147 -28.74 -13.13 6.78
C LYS A 147 -29.51 -13.62 8.00
N ASP A 148 -29.74 -12.76 8.98
CA ASP A 148 -30.70 -13.01 10.05
C ASP A 148 -32.10 -13.18 9.46
N GLU A 149 -32.76 -14.30 9.73
CA GLU A 149 -34.05 -14.61 9.12
C GLU A 149 -35.16 -13.64 9.54
N VAL A 150 -35.05 -13.01 10.73
CA VAL A 150 -36.05 -12.11 11.29
C VAL A 150 -35.74 -10.65 10.96
N THR A 151 -34.55 -10.16 11.40
CA THR A 151 -34.17 -8.74 11.26
C THR A 151 -33.69 -8.38 9.88
N LYS A 152 -33.32 -9.38 9.08
CA LYS A 152 -32.72 -9.23 7.74
C LYS A 152 -31.31 -8.59 7.76
N ALA A 153 -30.67 -8.50 8.94
CA ALA A 153 -29.28 -8.05 9.05
C ALA A 153 -28.32 -9.01 8.34
N PHE A 154 -27.29 -8.47 7.71
CA PHE A 154 -26.32 -9.23 6.92
C PHE A 154 -25.00 -9.39 7.67
N TYR A 155 -24.40 -10.59 7.53
CA TYR A 155 -23.11 -10.92 8.14
C TYR A 155 -22.25 -11.70 7.15
N ARG A 156 -20.91 -11.56 7.27
CA ARG A 156 -20.00 -12.49 6.61
C ARG A 156 -20.03 -13.82 7.34
N ALA A 157 -20.19 -14.89 6.60
CA ALA A 157 -20.37 -16.24 7.15
C ALA A 157 -19.14 -16.74 7.89
N ASP A 158 -17.96 -16.50 7.34
CA ASP A 158 -16.65 -16.81 7.96
C ASP A 158 -16.44 -16.05 9.27
N HIS A 159 -16.64 -14.74 9.29
CA HIS A 159 -16.42 -13.92 10.48
C HIS A 159 -17.33 -14.26 11.67
N ILE A 160 -18.61 -14.58 11.42
CA ILE A 160 -19.48 -14.97 12.53
C ILE A 160 -19.16 -16.37 13.03
N LEU A 161 -18.69 -17.27 12.15
CA LEU A 161 -18.17 -18.57 12.54
C LEU A 161 -16.94 -18.42 13.43
N GLU A 162 -15.96 -17.64 13.01
CA GLU A 162 -14.74 -17.34 13.76
C GLU A 162 -15.04 -16.75 15.13
N ALA A 163 -15.89 -15.71 15.21
CA ALA A 163 -16.29 -15.08 16.46
C ALA A 163 -16.98 -16.04 17.41
N HIS A 164 -17.82 -16.93 16.88
CA HIS A 164 -18.50 -17.96 17.66
C HIS A 164 -17.49 -18.99 18.20
N ILE A 165 -16.59 -19.50 17.36
CA ILE A 165 -15.52 -20.43 17.75
C ILE A 165 -14.60 -19.81 18.82
N GLN A 166 -14.19 -18.57 18.62
CA GLN A 166 -13.40 -17.83 19.63
C GLN A 166 -14.13 -17.72 20.98
N THR A 167 -15.45 -17.56 20.94
CA THR A 167 -16.26 -17.53 22.15
C THR A 167 -16.30 -18.91 22.85
N LEU A 168 -16.41 -19.99 22.09
CA LEU A 168 -16.34 -21.36 22.64
C LEU A 168 -14.97 -21.63 23.26
N LEU A 169 -13.88 -21.21 22.63
CA LEU A 169 -12.51 -21.41 23.11
C LEU A 169 -12.17 -20.60 24.37
N LYS A 170 -13.02 -19.66 24.83
CA LYS A 170 -12.82 -18.93 26.10
C LYS A 170 -13.10 -19.81 27.33
N ASP A 171 -13.96 -20.83 27.21
CA ASP A 171 -14.24 -21.78 28.27
C ASP A 171 -14.03 -23.22 27.78
N THR A 172 -12.79 -23.69 27.90
CA THR A 172 -12.37 -25.03 27.49
C THR A 172 -12.45 -26.05 28.62
N SER A 173 -12.96 -25.67 29.81
CA SER A 173 -12.93 -26.48 31.02
C SER A 173 -13.66 -27.84 30.90
N LYS A 174 -14.60 -27.96 29.97
CA LYS A 174 -15.41 -29.15 29.69
C LYS A 174 -15.11 -29.80 28.34
N MET A 175 -14.07 -29.37 27.62
CA MET A 175 -13.74 -29.85 26.28
C MET A 175 -12.61 -30.87 26.33
N SER A 176 -12.67 -31.87 25.44
CA SER A 176 -11.54 -32.79 25.21
C SER A 176 -10.44 -32.05 24.39
N LYS A 177 -9.21 -32.61 24.40
CA LYS A 177 -8.12 -32.07 23.60
C LYS A 177 -8.46 -32.08 22.10
N GLU A 178 -9.08 -33.14 21.63
CA GLU A 178 -9.50 -33.32 20.26
C GLU A 178 -10.53 -32.24 19.84
N GLN A 179 -11.46 -31.89 20.74
CA GLN A 179 -12.43 -30.83 20.50
C GLN A 179 -11.76 -29.45 20.41
N ILE A 180 -10.77 -29.17 21.26
CA ILE A 180 -10.00 -27.90 21.22
C ILE A 180 -9.18 -27.84 19.95
N GLU A 181 -8.52 -28.92 19.53
CA GLU A 181 -7.76 -28.99 18.28
C GLU A 181 -8.67 -28.79 17.07
N GLU A 182 -9.85 -29.40 17.06
CA GLU A 182 -10.84 -29.21 15.99
C GLU A 182 -11.33 -27.76 15.92
N LEU A 183 -11.66 -27.13 17.06
CA LEU A 183 -12.09 -25.73 17.08
C LEU A 183 -10.98 -24.78 16.58
N ASN A 184 -9.74 -25.02 16.98
CA ASN A 184 -8.58 -24.26 16.50
C ASN A 184 -8.36 -24.46 14.99
N PHE A 185 -8.54 -25.68 14.49
CA PHE A 185 -8.49 -25.97 13.06
C PHE A 185 -9.58 -25.21 12.28
N VAL A 186 -10.82 -25.22 12.77
CA VAL A 186 -11.92 -24.47 12.15
C VAL A 186 -11.63 -22.97 12.17
N LEU A 187 -11.14 -22.44 13.29
CA LEU A 187 -10.80 -21.02 13.42
C LEU A 187 -9.71 -20.61 12.42
N ALA A 188 -8.70 -21.45 12.22
CA ALA A 188 -7.61 -21.19 11.26
C ALA A 188 -8.05 -21.36 9.79
N LYS A 189 -9.15 -22.07 9.51
CA LYS A 189 -9.58 -22.43 8.16
C LYS A 189 -10.90 -21.80 7.71
N ALA A 190 -11.62 -21.12 8.59
CA ALA A 190 -12.95 -20.57 8.29
C ALA A 190 -12.97 -19.64 7.08
N GLY A 191 -11.90 -18.81 6.90
CA GLY A 191 -11.75 -17.92 5.77
C GLY A 191 -11.56 -18.63 4.42
N ASP A 192 -11.11 -19.88 4.41
CA ASP A 192 -10.87 -20.68 3.20
C ASP A 192 -12.07 -21.55 2.81
N TYR A 193 -13.08 -21.60 3.66
CA TYR A 193 -14.21 -22.50 3.46
C TYR A 193 -15.05 -22.06 2.26
N ASN A 194 -15.37 -23.01 1.37
CA ASN A 194 -16.36 -22.80 0.34
C ASN A 194 -17.79 -22.75 0.94
N GLN A 195 -18.77 -22.45 0.10
CA GLN A 195 -20.18 -22.30 0.51
C GLN A 195 -20.70 -23.50 1.32
N GLU A 196 -20.43 -24.72 0.85
CA GLU A 196 -20.91 -25.94 1.48
C GLU A 196 -20.20 -26.20 2.82
N GLN A 197 -18.90 -25.97 2.89
CA GLN A 197 -18.13 -26.11 4.13
C GLN A 197 -18.59 -25.10 5.19
N LEU A 198 -18.82 -23.82 4.79
CA LEU A 198 -19.37 -22.82 5.70
C LEU A 198 -20.76 -23.22 6.20
N LYS A 199 -21.64 -23.71 5.33
CA LYS A 199 -22.97 -24.22 5.70
C LYS A 199 -22.86 -25.34 6.73
N GLN A 200 -22.00 -26.30 6.50
CA GLN A 200 -21.79 -27.43 7.42
C GLN A 200 -21.23 -26.96 8.77
N ALA A 201 -20.26 -26.05 8.76
CA ALA A 201 -19.66 -25.53 9.99
C ALA A 201 -20.66 -24.69 10.80
N LEU A 202 -21.39 -23.76 10.17
CA LEU A 202 -22.42 -22.94 10.83
C LEU A 202 -23.51 -23.80 11.48
N ASN A 203 -23.95 -24.87 10.79
CA ASN A 203 -24.92 -25.80 11.34
C ASN A 203 -24.33 -26.65 12.47
N LYS A 204 -23.11 -27.21 12.28
CA LYS A 204 -22.45 -28.06 13.28
C LYS A 204 -22.26 -27.37 14.63
N TYR A 205 -21.83 -26.11 14.61
CA TYR A 205 -21.60 -25.32 15.81
C TYR A 205 -22.84 -24.49 16.23
N ASN A 206 -23.99 -24.67 15.57
CA ASN A 206 -25.25 -23.96 15.85
C ASN A 206 -25.05 -22.44 15.96
N VAL A 207 -24.32 -21.87 14.98
CA VAL A 207 -24.02 -20.44 14.94
C VAL A 207 -25.32 -19.67 14.70
N LYS A 208 -25.53 -18.62 15.49
CA LYS A 208 -26.71 -17.74 15.44
C LYS A 208 -26.28 -16.31 15.15
N ALA A 209 -27.26 -15.48 14.75
CA ALA A 209 -27.04 -14.05 14.59
C ALA A 209 -26.51 -13.44 15.91
N PRO A 210 -25.37 -12.74 15.91
CA PRO A 210 -24.67 -12.33 17.13
C PRO A 210 -25.47 -11.42 18.06
N GLU A 211 -26.33 -10.57 17.49
CA GLU A 211 -27.06 -9.53 18.23
C GLU A 211 -28.44 -10.00 18.70
N THR A 212 -29.02 -10.94 17.98
CA THR A 212 -30.43 -11.33 18.17
C THR A 212 -30.62 -12.79 18.62
N GLY A 213 -29.63 -13.66 18.36
CA GLY A 213 -29.76 -15.10 18.58
C GLY A 213 -30.68 -15.81 17.56
N ASN A 214 -31.15 -15.12 16.53
CA ASN A 214 -32.01 -15.69 15.51
C ASN A 214 -31.29 -16.69 14.61
N ALA A 215 -32.06 -17.49 13.86
CA ALA A 215 -31.55 -18.35 12.82
C ALA A 215 -30.96 -17.54 11.66
N LEU A 216 -29.96 -18.12 11.00
CA LEU A 216 -29.28 -17.56 9.84
C LEU A 216 -29.72 -18.31 8.58
N THR A 217 -29.80 -17.61 7.46
CA THR A 217 -29.96 -18.22 6.13
C THR A 217 -28.76 -19.08 5.77
N GLU A 218 -28.88 -19.93 4.76
CA GLU A 218 -27.74 -20.57 4.13
C GLU A 218 -26.75 -19.54 3.58
N PRO A 219 -25.42 -19.83 3.62
CA PRO A 219 -24.41 -18.99 3.01
C PRO A 219 -24.65 -18.86 1.49
N TYR A 220 -24.48 -17.67 0.96
CA TYR A 220 -24.53 -17.41 -0.49
C TYR A 220 -23.45 -16.41 -0.90
N PRO A 221 -22.92 -16.52 -2.14
CA PRO A 221 -21.83 -15.65 -2.59
C PRO A 221 -22.34 -14.21 -2.81
N PHE A 222 -21.54 -13.25 -2.39
CA PHE A 222 -21.76 -11.83 -2.61
C PHE A 222 -20.52 -11.22 -3.22
N ASN A 223 -20.61 -10.77 -4.49
CA ASN A 223 -19.48 -10.11 -5.15
C ASN A 223 -19.25 -8.74 -4.54
N LEU A 224 -18.01 -8.47 -4.17
CA LEU A 224 -17.61 -7.22 -3.49
C LEU A 224 -17.42 -6.05 -4.46
N MET A 225 -17.64 -6.21 -5.77
CA MET A 225 -17.52 -5.10 -6.72
C MET A 225 -18.87 -4.39 -6.93
N PHE A 226 -18.82 -3.07 -7.06
CA PHE A 226 -19.97 -2.28 -7.51
C PHE A 226 -20.13 -2.39 -9.01
N GLN A 227 -21.18 -3.05 -9.45
CA GLN A 227 -21.53 -3.16 -10.87
C GLN A 227 -22.24 -1.91 -11.37
N THR A 228 -21.97 -1.51 -12.62
CA THR A 228 -22.64 -0.41 -13.32
C THR A 228 -22.80 -0.74 -14.80
N GLN A 229 -23.52 0.12 -15.52
CA GLN A 229 -23.67 0.04 -16.97
C GLN A 229 -22.86 1.14 -17.65
N ILE A 230 -22.13 0.79 -18.70
CA ILE A 230 -21.36 1.74 -19.51
C ILE A 230 -22.15 2.10 -20.77
N GLY A 231 -22.47 3.38 -20.92
CA GLY A 231 -23.23 3.91 -22.05
C GLY A 231 -24.74 3.67 -21.98
N PRO A 232 -25.51 4.27 -22.90
CA PRO A 232 -26.96 4.32 -22.85
C PRO A 232 -27.66 3.02 -23.27
N SER A 233 -26.96 2.10 -23.93
CA SER A 233 -27.55 0.85 -24.42
C SER A 233 -27.84 -0.16 -23.31
N GLY A 234 -27.19 -0.03 -22.14
CA GLY A 234 -27.27 -1.02 -21.06
C GLY A 234 -26.64 -2.38 -21.38
N LEU A 235 -25.94 -2.50 -22.51
CA LEU A 235 -25.37 -3.77 -22.98
C LEU A 235 -23.91 -3.97 -22.52
N SER A 236 -23.23 -2.90 -22.08
CA SER A 236 -21.85 -2.97 -21.64
C SER A 236 -21.78 -2.89 -20.12
N THR A 237 -21.46 -4.02 -19.50
CA THR A 237 -21.26 -4.11 -18.06
C THR A 237 -19.88 -3.56 -17.69
N GLY A 238 -19.84 -2.76 -16.63
CA GLY A 238 -18.63 -2.29 -15.99
C GLY A 238 -18.74 -2.40 -14.48
N TYR A 239 -17.62 -2.13 -13.82
CA TYR A 239 -17.53 -2.11 -12.38
C TYR A 239 -16.71 -0.90 -11.92
N LEU A 240 -16.98 -0.40 -10.72
CA LEU A 240 -16.02 0.45 -10.04
C LEU A 240 -14.85 -0.44 -9.59
N ARG A 241 -13.63 -0.05 -9.96
CA ARG A 241 -12.41 -0.85 -9.73
C ARG A 241 -12.19 -1.18 -8.26
N PRO A 242 -11.90 -2.45 -7.88
CA PRO A 242 -11.61 -2.85 -6.50
C PRO A 242 -10.14 -2.57 -6.08
N GLU A 243 -9.27 -2.27 -7.05
CA GLU A 243 -7.84 -1.95 -6.93
C GLU A 243 -7.40 -1.06 -8.10
N THR A 244 -6.22 -0.47 -8.03
CA THR A 244 -5.70 0.40 -9.10
C THR A 244 -4.73 -0.31 -10.05
N ALA A 245 -4.25 -1.50 -9.70
CA ALA A 245 -3.25 -2.28 -10.43
C ALA A 245 -3.61 -2.61 -11.88
N GLN A 246 -4.87 -3.00 -12.14
CA GLN A 246 -5.31 -3.47 -13.45
C GLN A 246 -5.15 -2.41 -14.55
N GLY A 247 -5.28 -1.13 -14.18
CA GLY A 247 -5.01 -0.02 -15.09
C GLY A 247 -3.54 0.04 -15.54
N ILE A 248 -2.61 -0.30 -14.67
CA ILE A 248 -1.18 -0.35 -14.97
C ILE A 248 -0.88 -1.53 -15.90
N PHE A 249 -1.39 -2.73 -15.59
CA PHE A 249 -1.16 -3.94 -16.40
C PHE A 249 -1.66 -3.79 -17.83
N THR A 250 -2.85 -3.23 -18.02
CA THR A 250 -3.41 -3.01 -19.36
C THR A 250 -2.65 -1.95 -20.16
N ASN A 251 -1.89 -1.09 -19.50
CA ASN A 251 -1.01 -0.09 -20.13
C ASN A 251 0.47 -0.51 -20.17
N PHE A 252 0.82 -1.73 -19.75
CA PHE A 252 2.22 -2.19 -19.69
C PHE A 252 2.99 -1.92 -20.97
N GLY A 253 2.46 -2.25 -22.14
CA GLY A 253 3.17 -2.05 -23.41
C GLY A 253 3.57 -0.59 -23.67
N LYS A 254 2.69 0.36 -23.32
CA LYS A 254 2.98 1.80 -23.45
C LYS A 254 4.00 2.26 -22.41
N LEU A 255 3.89 1.78 -21.17
CA LEU A 255 4.83 2.10 -20.09
C LEU A 255 6.22 1.55 -20.39
N TYR A 256 6.30 0.32 -20.90
CA TYR A 256 7.55 -0.31 -21.30
C TYR A 256 8.24 0.46 -22.45
N GLU A 257 7.46 0.91 -23.45
CA GLU A 257 7.97 1.79 -24.52
C GLU A 257 8.44 3.14 -23.98
N TYR A 258 7.64 3.78 -23.11
CA TYR A 258 7.99 5.04 -22.47
C TYR A 258 9.30 4.94 -21.68
N ASN A 259 9.54 3.81 -21.01
CA ASN A 259 10.79 3.52 -20.30
C ASN A 259 11.94 3.04 -21.22
N GLY A 260 11.81 3.21 -22.54
CA GLY A 260 12.85 2.82 -23.51
C GLY A 260 13.06 1.33 -23.62
N LYS A 261 12.05 0.51 -23.32
CA LYS A 261 12.07 -0.97 -23.35
C LYS A 261 13.13 -1.58 -22.44
N LYS A 262 13.36 -0.99 -21.28
CA LYS A 262 14.32 -1.46 -20.28
C LYS A 262 13.61 -2.00 -19.05
N LEU A 263 14.19 -3.02 -18.45
CA LEU A 263 13.84 -3.59 -17.14
C LEU A 263 15.05 -3.48 -16.20
N PRO A 264 14.88 -3.38 -14.88
CA PRO A 264 13.58 -3.20 -14.20
C PRO A 264 13.05 -1.77 -14.33
N PHE A 265 11.74 -1.60 -14.20
CA PHE A 265 11.11 -0.29 -14.03
C PHE A 265 9.83 -0.43 -13.20
N ALA A 266 9.36 0.67 -12.63
CA ALA A 266 8.11 0.72 -11.88
C ALA A 266 7.12 1.72 -12.46
N ALA A 267 5.85 1.37 -12.40
CA ALA A 267 4.76 2.31 -12.58
C ALA A 267 3.94 2.41 -11.30
N ALA A 268 3.42 3.60 -11.01
CA ALA A 268 2.65 3.88 -9.81
C ALA A 268 1.33 4.55 -10.14
N GLN A 269 0.31 4.29 -9.33
CA GLN A 269 -0.98 4.94 -9.42
C GLN A 269 -1.54 5.28 -8.05
N ILE A 270 -2.06 6.50 -7.89
CA ILE A 270 -2.84 6.92 -6.73
C ILE A 270 -4.27 7.13 -7.18
N GLY A 271 -5.23 6.49 -6.54
CA GLY A 271 -6.63 6.63 -6.95
C GLY A 271 -7.61 5.98 -5.99
N ASN A 272 -8.90 6.23 -6.21
CA ASN A 272 -9.93 5.57 -5.44
C ASN A 272 -10.19 4.16 -5.95
N ALA A 273 -10.36 3.25 -5.00
CA ALA A 273 -10.85 1.90 -5.19
C ALA A 273 -12.15 1.71 -4.40
N PHE A 274 -12.94 0.70 -4.80
CA PHE A 274 -14.30 0.51 -4.32
C PHE A 274 -14.55 -0.96 -4.01
N ARG A 275 -14.97 -1.24 -2.77
CA ARG A 275 -15.35 -2.59 -2.35
C ARG A 275 -16.69 -2.53 -1.64
N ASN A 276 -17.70 -3.19 -2.18
CA ASN A 276 -19.04 -3.21 -1.61
C ASN A 276 -19.09 -4.08 -0.34
N GLU A 277 -18.41 -3.61 0.70
CA GLU A 277 -18.28 -4.30 1.98
C GLU A 277 -19.64 -4.67 2.58
N ILE A 278 -19.79 -5.91 3.02
CA ILE A 278 -21.03 -6.44 3.62
C ILE A 278 -21.30 -5.72 4.94
N ALA A 279 -20.28 -5.62 5.80
CA ALA A 279 -20.38 -5.01 7.13
C ALA A 279 -19.26 -4.00 7.35
N PRO A 280 -19.35 -2.80 6.78
CA PRO A 280 -18.36 -1.74 7.01
C PRO A 280 -18.42 -1.28 8.47
N ARG A 281 -17.25 -1.15 9.11
CA ARG A 281 -17.11 -0.81 10.53
C ARG A 281 -15.73 -0.26 10.83
N ALA A 282 -15.53 0.21 12.06
CA ALA A 282 -14.23 0.71 12.54
C ALA A 282 -13.71 1.93 11.75
N GLY A 283 -14.57 2.91 11.47
CA GLY A 283 -14.17 4.16 10.81
C GLY A 283 -13.55 3.90 9.43
N LEU A 284 -12.36 4.45 9.17
CA LEU A 284 -11.65 4.31 7.90
C LEU A 284 -11.00 2.92 7.68
N LEU A 285 -11.04 2.02 8.65
CA LEU A 285 -10.38 0.73 8.54
C LEU A 285 -11.10 -0.24 7.59
N ARG A 286 -12.44 -0.13 7.50
CA ARG A 286 -13.24 -0.95 6.57
C ARG A 286 -14.36 -0.13 5.95
N VAL A 287 -14.10 0.38 4.77
CA VAL A 287 -14.95 1.32 4.04
C VAL A 287 -15.25 0.82 2.61
N ARG A 288 -16.26 1.40 1.97
CA ARG A 288 -16.70 1.03 0.61
C ARG A 288 -15.99 1.80 -0.49
N GLU A 289 -15.50 2.98 -0.19
CA GLU A 289 -14.67 3.81 -1.07
C GLU A 289 -13.42 4.24 -0.31
N PHE A 290 -12.25 4.04 -0.88
CA PHE A 290 -10.96 4.35 -0.25
C PHE A 290 -9.91 4.71 -1.29
N THR A 291 -8.96 5.54 -0.87
CA THR A 291 -7.82 5.89 -1.72
C THR A 291 -6.69 4.90 -1.49
N MET A 292 -6.18 4.35 -2.60
CA MET A 292 -5.00 3.50 -2.66
C MET A 292 -3.84 4.23 -3.35
N ALA A 293 -2.63 3.78 -3.05
CA ALA A 293 -1.45 4.07 -3.84
C ALA A 293 -0.75 2.73 -4.11
N GLU A 294 -0.63 2.34 -5.37
CA GLU A 294 -0.08 1.06 -5.79
C GLU A 294 1.12 1.27 -6.70
N ILE A 295 2.08 0.37 -6.60
CA ILE A 295 3.30 0.32 -7.40
C ILE A 295 3.37 -1.05 -8.05
N GLU A 296 3.58 -1.08 -9.36
CA GLU A 296 3.87 -2.29 -10.11
C GLU A 296 5.31 -2.22 -10.61
N HIS A 297 6.19 -2.94 -9.93
CA HIS A 297 7.60 -3.00 -10.28
C HIS A 297 7.88 -4.23 -11.14
N PHE A 298 8.18 -3.99 -12.42
CA PHE A 298 8.39 -5.02 -13.42
C PHE A 298 9.86 -5.46 -13.46
N VAL A 299 10.09 -6.76 -13.28
CA VAL A 299 11.44 -7.36 -13.22
C VAL A 299 11.59 -8.56 -14.14
N ASN A 300 12.84 -8.89 -14.48
CA ASN A 300 13.14 -10.17 -15.10
C ASN A 300 12.86 -11.32 -14.11
N PRO A 301 12.06 -12.35 -14.47
CA PRO A 301 11.74 -13.47 -13.57
C PRO A 301 12.98 -14.21 -13.03
N ASN A 302 14.08 -14.20 -13.78
CA ASN A 302 15.33 -14.85 -13.40
C ASN A 302 16.30 -13.94 -12.63
N ASN A 303 15.94 -12.66 -12.48
CA ASN A 303 16.75 -11.67 -11.76
C ASN A 303 15.84 -10.69 -11.00
N LYS A 304 15.57 -11.01 -9.74
CA LYS A 304 14.81 -10.17 -8.80
C LYS A 304 15.72 -9.49 -7.77
N THR A 305 16.99 -9.22 -8.13
CA THR A 305 17.88 -8.39 -7.33
C THR A 305 17.49 -6.92 -7.48
N HIS A 306 17.81 -6.09 -6.48
CA HIS A 306 17.51 -4.67 -6.52
C HIS A 306 18.80 -3.84 -6.43
N PRO A 307 19.07 -2.90 -7.36
CA PRO A 307 20.34 -2.15 -7.42
C PRO A 307 20.64 -1.33 -6.16
N LYS A 308 19.60 -0.87 -5.45
CA LYS A 308 19.72 -0.11 -4.19
C LYS A 308 19.57 -0.98 -2.94
N PHE A 309 19.57 -2.32 -3.04
CA PHE A 309 19.34 -3.20 -1.89
C PHE A 309 20.38 -3.00 -0.77
N GLN A 310 21.63 -2.75 -1.14
CA GLN A 310 22.71 -2.49 -0.19
C GLN A 310 22.45 -1.27 0.72
N GLU A 311 21.64 -0.30 0.27
CA GLU A 311 21.31 0.89 1.06
C GLU A 311 20.36 0.59 2.22
N ILE A 312 19.56 -0.49 2.12
CA ILE A 312 18.51 -0.82 3.09
C ILE A 312 18.71 -2.15 3.82
N GLN A 313 19.61 -3.03 3.34
CA GLN A 313 19.77 -4.39 3.88
C GLN A 313 20.09 -4.44 5.38
N HIS A 314 20.66 -3.37 5.93
CA HIS A 314 21.02 -3.25 7.35
C HIS A 314 19.85 -2.82 8.25
N ILE A 315 18.71 -2.44 7.69
CA ILE A 315 17.53 -1.97 8.43
C ILE A 315 16.88 -3.19 9.11
N GLN A 316 16.60 -3.07 10.40
CA GLN A 316 15.89 -4.07 11.19
C GLN A 316 14.38 -3.97 10.97
N ALA A 317 13.71 -5.11 10.90
CA ALA A 317 12.26 -5.23 10.81
C ALA A 317 11.71 -6.23 11.83
N ASN A 318 10.47 -6.03 12.22
CA ASN A 318 9.68 -6.96 13.02
C ASN A 318 8.94 -7.88 12.04
N LEU A 319 9.37 -9.13 11.91
CA LEU A 319 8.83 -10.09 10.95
C LEU A 319 8.04 -11.19 11.66
N LEU A 320 6.81 -11.41 11.24
CA LEU A 320 5.97 -12.54 11.66
C LEU A 320 5.78 -13.45 10.45
N SER A 321 6.65 -14.45 10.32
CA SER A 321 6.62 -15.38 9.19
C SER A 321 5.45 -16.36 9.28
N SER A 322 5.10 -17.00 8.18
CA SER A 322 4.08 -18.05 8.15
C SER A 322 4.43 -19.20 9.09
N ASP A 323 5.70 -19.61 9.12
CA ASP A 323 6.21 -20.65 10.00
C ASP A 323 6.12 -20.28 11.50
N SER A 324 6.34 -19.00 11.85
CA SER A 324 6.19 -18.52 13.23
C SER A 324 4.72 -18.48 13.65
N GLN A 325 3.81 -18.12 12.75
CA GLN A 325 2.36 -18.11 13.02
C GLN A 325 1.84 -19.52 13.38
N ASP A 326 2.38 -20.56 12.72
CA ASP A 326 1.99 -21.96 12.98
C ASP A 326 2.55 -22.49 14.31
N LYS A 327 3.67 -21.96 14.82
CA LYS A 327 4.38 -22.51 15.99
C LYS A 327 4.14 -21.73 17.27
N SER A 328 4.48 -20.44 17.30
CA SER A 328 4.54 -19.64 18.53
C SER A 328 3.95 -18.26 18.39
N SER A 329 3.69 -17.79 17.17
CA SER A 329 3.34 -16.40 16.84
C SER A 329 4.37 -15.37 17.34
N GLU A 330 5.63 -15.77 17.52
CA GLU A 330 6.71 -14.89 17.92
C GLU A 330 7.23 -14.07 16.74
N ILE A 331 7.49 -12.78 17.03
CA ILE A 331 8.07 -11.86 16.06
C ILE A 331 9.58 -12.05 16.01
N GLU A 332 10.11 -12.35 14.83
CA GLU A 332 11.56 -12.35 14.59
C GLU A 332 12.01 -10.93 14.26
N VAL A 333 13.01 -10.43 15.01
CA VAL A 333 13.64 -9.14 14.72
C VAL A 333 14.97 -9.42 14.03
N CYS A 334 15.04 -9.13 12.73
CA CYS A 334 16.27 -9.29 11.96
C CYS A 334 16.40 -8.20 10.89
N THR A 335 17.56 -8.12 10.24
CA THR A 335 17.76 -7.18 9.14
C THR A 335 17.09 -7.70 7.85
N PHE A 336 16.71 -6.80 6.94
CA PHE A 336 16.20 -7.22 5.63
C PHE A 336 17.23 -8.05 4.85
N GLY A 337 18.52 -7.75 5.01
CA GLY A 337 19.60 -8.55 4.43
C GLY A 337 19.62 -9.98 4.95
N ASP A 338 19.56 -10.16 6.27
CA ASP A 338 19.49 -11.50 6.89
C ASP A 338 18.23 -12.26 6.48
N ALA A 339 17.08 -11.56 6.39
CA ALA A 339 15.82 -12.17 6.01
C ALA A 339 15.85 -12.74 4.57
N VAL A 340 16.45 -12.01 3.62
CA VAL A 340 16.65 -12.50 2.25
C VAL A 340 17.65 -13.63 2.21
N GLN A 341 18.76 -13.54 2.93
CA GLN A 341 19.78 -14.59 2.98
C GLN A 341 19.24 -15.90 3.55
N LYS A 342 18.40 -15.82 4.59
CA LYS A 342 17.73 -16.97 5.21
C LYS A 342 16.56 -17.50 4.38
N LYS A 343 16.21 -16.88 3.26
CA LYS A 343 15.02 -17.20 2.47
C LYS A 343 13.71 -17.03 3.22
N LEU A 344 13.67 -16.16 4.21
CA LEU A 344 12.45 -15.75 4.90
C LEU A 344 11.61 -14.84 4.02
N ILE A 345 12.26 -13.90 3.30
CA ILE A 345 11.70 -13.11 2.22
C ILE A 345 12.27 -13.64 0.91
N ASP A 346 11.42 -13.87 -0.07
CA ASP A 346 11.79 -14.62 -1.29
C ASP A 346 12.90 -13.94 -2.10
N ASN A 347 12.86 -12.61 -2.25
CA ASN A 347 13.81 -11.88 -3.09
C ASN A 347 14.15 -10.47 -2.59
N GLU A 348 15.26 -9.91 -3.10
CA GLU A 348 15.75 -8.59 -2.71
C GLU A 348 14.79 -7.45 -3.08
N THR A 349 14.10 -7.53 -4.22
CA THR A 349 13.19 -6.46 -4.65
C THR A 349 11.99 -6.36 -3.73
N LEU A 350 11.41 -7.49 -3.30
CA LEU A 350 10.32 -7.52 -2.33
C LEU A 350 10.78 -6.92 -0.98
N ALA A 351 11.93 -7.37 -0.47
CA ALA A 351 12.53 -6.87 0.76
C ALA A 351 12.87 -5.37 0.69
N TYR A 352 13.34 -4.90 -0.47
CA TYR A 352 13.61 -3.49 -0.72
C TYR A 352 12.35 -2.64 -0.51
N PHE A 353 11.24 -3.01 -1.16
CA PHE A 353 9.99 -2.26 -1.02
C PHE A 353 9.39 -2.36 0.38
N MET A 354 9.54 -3.49 1.07
CA MET A 354 9.16 -3.59 2.49
C MET A 354 9.97 -2.60 3.35
N ALA A 355 11.27 -2.50 3.16
CA ALA A 355 12.12 -1.56 3.88
C ALA A 355 11.77 -0.09 3.57
N ARG A 356 11.51 0.23 2.29
CA ARG A 356 11.06 1.57 1.88
C ARG A 356 9.71 1.93 2.49
N THR A 357 8.79 0.96 2.57
CA THR A 357 7.51 1.12 3.27
C THR A 357 7.71 1.41 4.74
N GLN A 358 8.59 0.68 5.43
CA GLN A 358 8.90 0.94 6.84
C GLN A 358 9.43 2.36 7.04
N GLN A 359 10.37 2.82 6.22
CA GLN A 359 10.91 4.17 6.26
C GLN A 359 9.82 5.23 6.06
N PHE A 360 8.94 5.03 5.08
CA PHE A 360 7.81 5.92 4.81
C PHE A 360 6.86 5.98 6.00
N LEU A 361 6.42 4.84 6.53
CA LEU A 361 5.50 4.77 7.66
C LEU A 361 6.06 5.43 8.91
N HIS A 362 7.35 5.26 9.20
CA HIS A 362 7.99 5.97 10.29
C HIS A 362 8.05 7.49 10.05
N THR A 363 8.35 7.93 8.84
CA THR A 363 8.39 9.36 8.48
C THR A 363 7.04 10.04 8.68
N VAL A 364 5.93 9.35 8.43
CA VAL A 364 4.58 9.89 8.64
C VAL A 364 4.07 9.76 10.07
N GLY A 365 4.84 9.16 10.99
CA GLY A 365 4.56 9.13 12.42
C GLY A 365 4.07 7.79 12.97
N ILE A 366 4.18 6.70 12.20
CA ILE A 366 3.97 5.35 12.74
C ILE A 366 5.17 4.94 13.60
N LYS A 367 4.90 4.50 14.82
CA LYS A 367 5.93 4.15 15.81
C LYS A 367 6.53 2.78 15.52
N PRO A 368 7.84 2.58 15.73
CA PRO A 368 8.51 1.29 15.47
C PRO A 368 7.86 0.10 16.17
N GLN A 369 7.41 0.26 17.42
CA GLN A 369 6.75 -0.78 18.20
C GLN A 369 5.34 -1.09 17.69
N GLY A 370 4.75 -0.17 16.94
CA GLY A 370 3.41 -0.30 16.34
C GLY A 370 3.43 -0.72 14.89
N LEU A 371 4.55 -1.24 14.37
CA LEU A 371 4.69 -1.74 13.01
C LEU A 371 5.31 -3.13 13.01
N ARG A 372 4.72 -4.05 12.26
CA ARG A 372 5.30 -5.36 11.93
C ARG A 372 4.96 -5.74 10.51
N PHE A 373 5.71 -6.69 9.95
CA PHE A 373 5.37 -7.35 8.69
C PHE A 373 4.92 -8.78 8.98
N ARG A 374 3.73 -9.15 8.49
CA ARG A 374 3.16 -10.49 8.61
C ARG A 374 3.15 -11.16 7.24
N GLN A 375 3.74 -12.32 7.14
CA GLN A 375 3.70 -13.13 5.93
C GLN A 375 2.35 -13.83 5.81
N HIS A 376 1.77 -13.86 4.62
CA HIS A 376 0.59 -14.67 4.35
C HIS A 376 0.91 -16.17 4.49
N GLN A 377 0.01 -16.91 5.10
CA GLN A 377 0.06 -18.36 5.07
C GLN A 377 -0.30 -18.88 3.68
N LYS A 378 0.09 -20.12 3.34
CA LYS A 378 -0.13 -20.68 2.00
C LYS A 378 -1.59 -20.68 1.55
N ASN A 379 -2.51 -20.81 2.49
CA ASN A 379 -3.96 -20.78 2.27
C ASN A 379 -4.55 -19.38 2.12
N GLU A 380 -3.84 -18.35 2.63
CA GLU A 380 -4.26 -16.93 2.51
C GLU A 380 -3.72 -16.29 1.22
N MET A 381 -2.63 -16.84 0.66
CA MET A 381 -2.01 -16.24 -0.53
C MET A 381 -2.98 -16.20 -1.71
N ALA A 382 -3.05 -15.03 -2.36
CA ALA A 382 -3.74 -14.90 -3.61
C ALA A 382 -3.15 -15.87 -4.65
N HIS A 383 -4.01 -16.44 -5.49
CA HIS A 383 -3.64 -17.49 -6.45
C HIS A 383 -2.55 -17.10 -7.47
N TYR A 384 -2.21 -15.85 -7.55
CA TYR A 384 -1.18 -15.27 -8.41
C TYR A 384 0.13 -14.95 -7.68
N ALA A 385 0.14 -14.93 -6.35
CA ALA A 385 1.29 -14.54 -5.55
C ALA A 385 2.25 -15.70 -5.29
N GLN A 386 3.56 -15.41 -5.30
CA GLN A 386 4.63 -16.34 -4.90
C GLN A 386 5.04 -16.13 -3.44
N ASP A 387 5.06 -14.88 -2.98
CA ASP A 387 5.29 -14.47 -1.59
C ASP A 387 4.48 -13.20 -1.33
N CYS A 388 3.92 -13.05 -0.13
CA CYS A 388 3.09 -11.93 0.24
C CYS A 388 3.31 -11.55 1.71
N TRP A 389 3.54 -10.26 1.97
CA TRP A 389 3.76 -9.70 3.29
C TRP A 389 2.92 -8.44 3.51
N ASP A 390 2.21 -8.38 4.64
CA ASP A 390 1.46 -7.20 5.05
C ASP A 390 2.25 -6.37 6.05
N ALA A 391 2.41 -5.07 5.79
CA ALA A 391 2.76 -4.13 6.84
C ALA A 391 1.52 -3.86 7.69
N GLU A 392 1.50 -4.43 8.87
CA GLU A 392 0.44 -4.28 9.86
C GLU A 392 0.80 -3.21 10.88
N ILE A 393 -0.17 -2.34 11.19
CA ILE A 393 -0.02 -1.27 12.17
C ILE A 393 -0.91 -1.57 13.38
N LEU A 394 -0.33 -1.46 14.57
CA LEU A 394 -1.05 -1.67 15.82
C LEU A 394 -2.01 -0.51 16.10
N SER A 395 -3.27 -0.86 16.29
CA SER A 395 -4.37 0.03 16.66
C SER A 395 -5.13 -0.48 17.89
N SER A 396 -6.11 0.28 18.36
CA SER A 396 -7.04 -0.18 19.40
C SER A 396 -7.87 -1.39 18.96
N TYR A 397 -8.04 -1.59 17.67
CA TYR A 397 -8.70 -2.76 17.07
C TYR A 397 -7.77 -3.98 16.90
N GLY A 398 -6.51 -3.87 17.28
CA GLY A 398 -5.48 -4.86 17.05
C GLY A 398 -4.56 -4.47 15.87
N TRP A 399 -3.89 -5.47 15.32
CA TRP A 399 -3.05 -5.30 14.14
C TRP A 399 -3.93 -5.14 12.89
N VAL A 400 -3.66 -4.10 12.12
CA VAL A 400 -4.41 -3.74 10.93
C VAL A 400 -3.47 -3.71 9.74
N GLU A 401 -3.73 -4.52 8.74
CA GLU A 401 -3.08 -4.48 7.44
C GLU A 401 -3.29 -3.10 6.79
N CYS A 402 -2.20 -2.40 6.52
CA CYS A 402 -2.21 -1.07 5.89
C CYS A 402 -1.50 -1.03 4.55
N VAL A 403 -0.51 -1.91 4.33
CA VAL A 403 0.21 -2.03 3.07
C VAL A 403 0.45 -3.51 2.77
N GLY A 404 -0.02 -3.99 1.63
CA GLY A 404 0.34 -5.31 1.10
C GLY A 404 1.60 -5.24 0.24
N HIS A 405 2.44 -6.27 0.30
CA HIS A 405 3.61 -6.45 -0.57
C HIS A 405 3.54 -7.83 -1.18
N ALA A 406 3.35 -7.93 -2.48
CA ALA A 406 3.20 -9.20 -3.17
C ALA A 406 4.20 -9.37 -4.31
N ASP A 407 4.76 -10.56 -4.44
CA ASP A 407 5.34 -11.03 -5.69
C ASP A 407 4.25 -11.72 -6.51
N ARG A 408 3.64 -10.99 -7.44
CA ARG A 408 2.50 -11.44 -8.26
C ARG A 408 2.91 -12.36 -9.42
N SER A 409 4.20 -12.67 -9.54
CA SER A 409 4.73 -13.37 -10.71
C SER A 409 4.37 -12.64 -12.03
N CYS A 410 4.12 -13.38 -13.09
CA CYS A 410 3.69 -12.81 -14.39
C CYS A 410 2.21 -13.04 -14.68
N TYR A 411 1.41 -13.34 -13.67
CA TYR A 411 -0.01 -13.74 -13.84
C TYR A 411 -0.81 -12.71 -14.62
N ASP A 412 -0.86 -11.46 -14.13
CA ASP A 412 -1.70 -10.42 -14.70
C ASP A 412 -1.35 -10.12 -16.17
N LEU A 413 -0.06 -9.98 -16.47
CA LEU A 413 0.38 -9.75 -17.86
C LEU A 413 0.01 -10.90 -18.79
N LYS A 414 0.11 -12.16 -18.32
CA LYS A 414 -0.27 -13.34 -19.12
C LYS A 414 -1.77 -13.41 -19.40
N VAL A 415 -2.61 -13.21 -18.37
CA VAL A 415 -4.06 -13.33 -18.55
C VAL A 415 -4.59 -12.20 -19.42
N HIS A 416 -4.09 -10.97 -19.26
CA HIS A 416 -4.46 -9.86 -20.12
C HIS A 416 -3.95 -10.03 -21.55
N ALA A 417 -2.71 -10.52 -21.75
CA ALA A 417 -2.19 -10.81 -23.08
C ALA A 417 -3.05 -11.89 -23.80
N THR A 418 -3.44 -12.93 -23.07
CA THR A 418 -4.25 -14.03 -23.60
C THR A 418 -5.65 -13.55 -24.00
N GLU A 419 -6.33 -12.80 -23.13
CA GLU A 419 -7.69 -12.31 -23.36
C GLU A 419 -7.73 -11.24 -24.46
N SER A 420 -6.84 -10.24 -24.39
CA SER A 420 -6.81 -9.14 -25.34
C SER A 420 -6.10 -9.46 -26.65
N LYS A 421 -5.32 -10.55 -26.70
CA LYS A 421 -4.38 -10.92 -27.78
C LYS A 421 -3.31 -9.84 -28.05
N SER A 422 -3.04 -9.00 -27.05
CA SER A 422 -2.00 -7.97 -27.10
C SER A 422 -0.67 -8.51 -26.61
N ASN A 423 0.44 -8.00 -27.16
CA ASN A 423 1.75 -8.36 -26.66
C ASN A 423 2.08 -7.55 -25.39
N LEU A 424 2.11 -8.22 -24.24
CA LEU A 424 2.52 -7.67 -22.94
C LEU A 424 3.82 -8.32 -22.44
N SER A 425 4.65 -8.81 -23.34
CA SER A 425 5.97 -9.36 -23.02
C SER A 425 7.06 -8.29 -23.13
N ALA A 426 8.17 -8.53 -22.44
CA ALA A 426 9.42 -7.78 -22.58
C ALA A 426 10.43 -8.59 -23.40
N TYR A 427 11.40 -7.89 -23.97
CA TYR A 427 12.51 -8.48 -24.68
C TYR A 427 13.83 -8.06 -24.03
N GLU A 428 14.70 -9.01 -23.79
CA GLU A 428 16.05 -8.78 -23.27
C GLU A 428 17.10 -9.27 -24.26
N GLU A 429 18.05 -8.40 -24.60
CA GLU A 429 19.16 -8.77 -25.46
C GLU A 429 20.21 -9.54 -24.66
N PHE A 430 20.74 -10.61 -25.27
CA PHE A 430 21.89 -11.31 -24.71
C PHE A 430 23.15 -10.47 -24.84
N LYS A 431 24.04 -10.51 -23.86
CA LYS A 431 25.35 -9.85 -23.94
C LYS A 431 26.15 -10.29 -25.14
N GLU A 432 26.04 -11.57 -25.50
CA GLU A 432 26.59 -12.18 -26.72
C GLU A 432 25.50 -13.04 -27.35
N PRO A 433 25.35 -13.00 -28.68
CA PRO A 433 24.38 -13.85 -29.38
C PRO A 433 24.58 -15.32 -29.07
N GLN A 434 23.50 -16.01 -28.74
CA GLN A 434 23.50 -17.43 -28.48
C GLN A 434 23.11 -18.23 -29.74
N PHE A 435 23.82 -19.31 -30.03
CA PHE A 435 23.42 -20.26 -31.05
C PHE A 435 22.64 -21.39 -30.40
N VAL A 436 21.34 -21.45 -30.69
CA VAL A 436 20.44 -22.46 -30.13
C VAL A 436 20.12 -23.48 -31.22
N ASP A 437 20.26 -24.73 -30.88
CA ASP A 437 19.86 -25.82 -31.78
C ASP A 437 18.32 -25.83 -31.89
N ILE A 438 17.80 -25.74 -33.09
CA ILE A 438 16.35 -25.74 -33.37
C ILE A 438 16.02 -26.85 -34.37
N ALA A 439 14.77 -27.26 -34.38
CA ALA A 439 14.22 -28.07 -35.44
C ALA A 439 13.84 -27.21 -36.64
N LYS A 440 14.55 -27.36 -37.75
CA LYS A 440 14.12 -26.79 -39.01
C LYS A 440 13.09 -27.72 -39.63
N VAL A 441 11.82 -27.34 -39.56
CA VAL A 441 10.69 -28.11 -40.07
C VAL A 441 10.17 -27.48 -41.35
N VAL A 442 10.18 -28.22 -42.43
CA VAL A 442 9.62 -27.84 -43.73
C VAL A 442 8.42 -28.72 -44.01
N VAL A 443 7.23 -28.09 -43.95
CA VAL A 443 5.97 -28.78 -44.19
C VAL A 443 5.58 -28.66 -45.65
N MET A 444 5.09 -29.72 -46.27
CA MET A 444 4.63 -29.79 -47.67
C MET A 444 3.10 -29.91 -47.72
N PRO A 445 2.35 -28.81 -47.68
CA PRO A 445 0.89 -28.83 -47.59
C PRO A 445 0.21 -29.56 -48.76
N ALA A 446 0.80 -29.51 -49.95
CA ALA A 446 0.33 -30.23 -51.14
C ALA A 446 0.39 -31.76 -50.98
N ALA A 447 1.43 -32.29 -50.37
CA ALA A 447 1.53 -33.70 -50.05
C ALA A 447 0.52 -34.14 -48.99
N ILE A 448 0.37 -33.35 -47.93
CA ILE A 448 -0.65 -33.59 -46.88
C ILE A 448 -2.07 -33.58 -47.49
N SER A 449 -2.36 -32.63 -48.39
CA SER A 449 -3.67 -32.53 -49.03
C SER A 449 -4.04 -33.73 -49.90
N LYS A 450 -3.07 -34.39 -50.51
CA LYS A 450 -3.33 -35.60 -51.30
C LYS A 450 -3.90 -36.76 -50.47
N LYS A 451 -3.44 -36.91 -49.23
CA LYS A 451 -3.78 -38.03 -48.34
C LYS A 451 -4.80 -37.65 -47.26
N HIS A 452 -4.73 -36.43 -46.76
CA HIS A 452 -5.50 -35.95 -45.58
C HIS A 452 -6.25 -34.63 -45.86
N ARG A 453 -7.01 -34.55 -46.94
CA ARG A 453 -7.68 -33.30 -47.43
C ARG A 453 -8.39 -32.47 -46.35
N ALA A 454 -9.16 -33.14 -45.49
CA ALA A 454 -9.92 -32.44 -44.44
C ALA A 454 -9.06 -31.96 -43.25
N ALA A 455 -7.86 -32.49 -43.07
CA ALA A 455 -7.01 -32.27 -41.92
C ALA A 455 -5.73 -31.48 -42.23
N VAL A 456 -5.60 -30.88 -43.43
CA VAL A 456 -4.37 -30.14 -43.83
C VAL A 456 -4.03 -29.06 -42.84
N SER A 457 -5.01 -28.28 -42.40
CA SER A 457 -4.75 -27.14 -41.49
C SER A 457 -4.30 -27.56 -40.09
N PRO A 458 -4.95 -28.47 -39.37
CA PRO A 458 -4.47 -28.95 -38.06
C PRO A 458 -3.14 -29.68 -38.14
N ILE A 459 -2.91 -30.53 -39.15
CA ILE A 459 -1.62 -31.22 -39.34
C ILE A 459 -0.51 -30.21 -39.59
N LYS A 460 -0.70 -29.27 -40.52
CA LYS A 460 0.26 -28.20 -40.79
C LYS A 460 0.59 -27.40 -39.54
N LYS A 461 -0.41 -27.03 -38.76
CA LYS A 461 -0.22 -26.29 -37.50
C LYS A 461 0.67 -27.09 -36.56
N TYR A 462 0.30 -28.32 -36.24
CA TYR A 462 1.08 -29.20 -35.36
C TYR A 462 2.53 -29.36 -35.81
N LEU A 463 2.75 -29.71 -37.09
CA LEU A 463 4.10 -29.90 -37.63
C LEU A 463 4.91 -28.59 -37.60
N THR A 464 4.29 -27.43 -37.80
CA THR A 464 5.00 -26.16 -37.73
C THR A 464 5.41 -25.79 -36.29
N GLU A 465 4.60 -26.18 -35.31
CA GLU A 465 4.89 -25.96 -33.89
C GLU A 465 6.04 -26.84 -33.37
N LEU A 466 6.37 -27.94 -34.05
CA LEU A 466 7.53 -28.80 -33.73
C LEU A 466 8.89 -28.06 -33.80
N LYS A 467 8.97 -26.92 -34.46
CA LYS A 467 10.19 -26.07 -34.47
C LYS A 467 10.64 -25.69 -33.06
N ASP A 468 9.73 -25.63 -32.09
CA ASP A 468 9.95 -25.20 -30.71
C ASP A 468 10.27 -26.39 -29.76
N ASP A 469 10.16 -27.63 -30.26
CA ASP A 469 10.51 -28.86 -29.53
C ASP A 469 11.47 -29.74 -30.38
N LEU A 470 12.76 -29.43 -30.28
CA LEU A 470 13.81 -30.14 -31.02
C LEU A 470 13.81 -31.65 -30.75
N THR A 471 13.61 -32.07 -29.50
CA THR A 471 13.66 -33.48 -29.11
C THR A 471 12.55 -34.25 -29.81
N LYS A 472 11.33 -33.79 -29.70
CA LYS A 472 10.15 -34.42 -30.32
C LYS A 472 10.21 -34.37 -31.86
N ALA A 473 10.71 -33.27 -32.40
CA ALA A 473 10.88 -33.12 -33.84
C ALA A 473 11.87 -34.15 -34.39
N LEU A 474 13.02 -34.35 -33.73
CA LEU A 474 14.02 -35.37 -34.15
C LEU A 474 13.52 -36.78 -33.95
N GLU A 475 12.76 -37.07 -32.88
CA GLU A 475 12.11 -38.38 -32.68
C GLU A 475 11.15 -38.71 -33.82
N ILE A 476 10.33 -37.76 -34.24
CA ILE A 476 9.41 -37.91 -35.37
C ILE A 476 10.20 -38.15 -36.68
N GLN A 477 11.27 -37.40 -36.89
CA GLN A 477 12.14 -37.59 -38.08
C GLN A 477 12.77 -38.96 -38.11
N GLU A 478 13.27 -39.44 -36.96
CA GLU A 478 13.86 -40.75 -36.81
C GLU A 478 12.84 -41.86 -37.11
N THR A 479 11.63 -41.72 -36.54
CA THR A 479 10.53 -42.66 -36.80
C THR A 479 10.17 -42.70 -38.28
N ILE A 480 9.99 -41.53 -38.92
CA ILE A 480 9.71 -41.46 -40.36
C ILE A 480 10.83 -42.09 -41.19
N THR A 481 12.09 -41.90 -40.80
CA THR A 481 13.25 -42.44 -41.51
C THR A 481 13.33 -43.95 -41.37
N LYS A 482 13.01 -44.50 -40.17
CA LYS A 482 13.10 -45.93 -39.86
C LYS A 482 11.91 -46.72 -40.38
N ASP A 483 10.69 -46.22 -40.10
CA ASP A 483 9.44 -46.95 -40.31
C ASP A 483 8.70 -46.47 -41.56
N GLY A 484 9.18 -45.43 -42.25
CA GLY A 484 8.57 -44.81 -43.42
C GLY A 484 7.45 -43.86 -43.15
N HIS A 485 6.92 -43.82 -41.91
CA HIS A 485 5.80 -42.98 -41.51
C HIS A 485 5.79 -42.74 -39.99
N TYR A 486 5.07 -41.69 -39.57
CA TYR A 486 4.76 -41.38 -38.18
C TYR A 486 3.25 -41.25 -37.99
N ASN A 487 2.68 -41.93 -37.01
CA ASN A 487 1.26 -41.88 -36.68
C ASN A 487 0.95 -40.68 -35.78
N LEU A 488 0.49 -39.59 -36.37
CA LEU A 488 0.11 -38.38 -35.65
C LEU A 488 -1.34 -38.49 -35.18
N VAL A 489 -1.56 -38.40 -33.88
CA VAL A 489 -2.93 -38.37 -33.29
C VAL A 489 -3.32 -36.93 -33.00
N LEU A 490 -4.40 -36.46 -33.63
CA LEU A 490 -5.03 -35.15 -33.40
C LEU A 490 -6.55 -35.31 -33.26
N ASP A 491 -7.11 -34.76 -32.21
CA ASP A 491 -8.56 -34.78 -31.95
C ASP A 491 -9.20 -36.20 -32.09
N GLY A 492 -8.47 -37.21 -31.59
CA GLY A 492 -8.92 -38.61 -31.61
C GLY A 492 -8.76 -39.33 -32.98
N ASN A 493 -8.27 -38.64 -33.99
CA ASN A 493 -8.00 -39.21 -35.31
C ASN A 493 -6.52 -39.44 -35.50
N THR A 494 -6.15 -40.53 -36.15
CA THR A 494 -4.75 -40.89 -36.49
C THR A 494 -4.45 -40.52 -37.92
N TYR A 495 -3.38 -39.81 -38.16
CA TYR A 495 -2.90 -39.38 -39.46
C TYR A 495 -1.49 -39.92 -39.68
N ASP A 496 -1.34 -40.60 -40.80
CA ASP A 496 -0.07 -41.18 -41.21
C ASP A 496 0.75 -40.12 -41.98
N ILE A 497 1.84 -39.66 -41.32
CA ILE A 497 2.74 -38.60 -41.82
C ILE A 497 4.00 -39.25 -42.41
N THR A 498 4.30 -38.93 -43.65
CA THR A 498 5.39 -39.52 -44.43
C THR A 498 6.45 -38.46 -44.81
N ALA A 499 7.62 -38.92 -45.27
CA ALA A 499 8.75 -38.04 -45.58
C ALA A 499 8.49 -37.01 -46.71
N ASP A 500 7.52 -37.28 -47.58
CA ASP A 500 7.09 -36.31 -48.62
C ASP A 500 6.18 -35.20 -48.05
N MET A 501 5.64 -35.35 -46.83
CA MET A 501 4.78 -34.37 -46.16
C MET A 501 5.55 -33.42 -45.24
N VAL A 502 6.65 -33.86 -44.65
CA VAL A 502 7.48 -33.06 -43.75
C VAL A 502 8.96 -33.48 -43.82
N THR A 503 9.83 -32.52 -43.79
CA THR A 503 11.27 -32.72 -43.60
C THR A 503 11.69 -31.99 -42.34
N ILE A 504 12.35 -32.72 -41.43
CA ILE A 504 12.85 -32.18 -40.17
C ILE A 504 14.37 -32.36 -40.16
N SER A 505 15.09 -31.31 -39.80
CA SER A 505 16.53 -31.33 -39.65
C SER A 505 16.97 -30.47 -38.48
N LYS A 506 18.08 -30.84 -37.85
CA LYS A 506 18.72 -30.01 -36.85
C LYS A 506 19.39 -28.81 -37.55
N ALA A 507 19.15 -27.62 -37.05
CA ALA A 507 19.75 -26.37 -37.50
C ALA A 507 20.17 -25.53 -36.31
N GLN A 508 21.06 -24.58 -36.51
CA GLN A 508 21.39 -23.60 -35.48
C GLN A 508 20.75 -22.24 -35.85
N GLU A 509 20.05 -21.65 -34.89
CA GLU A 509 19.52 -20.31 -35.00
C GLU A 509 20.31 -19.36 -34.08
N LYS A 510 20.73 -18.22 -34.63
CA LYS A 510 21.37 -17.17 -33.85
C LYS A 510 20.28 -16.38 -33.16
N LYS A 511 20.18 -16.47 -31.82
CA LYS A 511 19.29 -15.68 -30.98
C LYS A 511 20.06 -14.51 -30.37
N ASN A 512 19.60 -13.31 -30.61
CA ASN A 512 20.18 -12.09 -30.04
C ASN A 512 19.58 -11.75 -28.68
N GLY A 513 18.51 -12.40 -28.27
CA GLY A 513 17.81 -12.16 -27.02
C GLY A 513 16.64 -13.12 -26.87
N HIS A 514 15.87 -12.94 -25.81
CA HIS A 514 14.66 -13.71 -25.53
C HIS A 514 13.49 -12.84 -25.10
N THR A 515 12.30 -13.33 -25.36
CA THR A 515 11.04 -12.70 -24.97
C THR A 515 10.47 -13.41 -23.75
N PHE A 516 10.00 -12.67 -22.74
CA PHE A 516 9.38 -13.23 -21.54
C PHE A 516 8.31 -12.28 -20.99
N PHE A 517 7.44 -12.82 -20.15
CA PHE A 517 6.55 -11.98 -19.34
C PHE A 517 7.29 -11.54 -18.08
N PRO A 518 7.42 -10.23 -17.80
CA PRO A 518 7.99 -9.76 -16.55
C PRO A 518 7.24 -10.28 -15.33
N HIS A 519 7.96 -10.52 -14.25
CA HIS A 519 7.35 -10.64 -12.92
C HIS A 519 7.06 -9.26 -12.35
N VAL A 520 6.12 -9.20 -11.45
CA VAL A 520 5.64 -7.95 -10.84
C VAL A 520 5.79 -8.04 -9.33
N ILE A 521 6.46 -7.06 -8.75
CA ILE A 521 6.49 -6.84 -7.30
C ILE A 521 5.60 -5.64 -7.00
N GLU A 522 4.57 -5.87 -6.19
CA GLU A 522 3.52 -4.91 -5.90
C GLU A 522 3.51 -4.50 -4.43
N PRO A 523 3.87 -3.26 -4.08
CA PRO A 523 3.46 -2.59 -2.85
C PRO A 523 2.12 -1.86 -3.03
N SER A 524 1.13 -2.17 -2.19
CA SER A 524 -0.24 -1.62 -2.25
C SER A 524 -0.61 -0.95 -0.93
N PHE A 525 -0.80 0.37 -0.93
CA PHE A 525 -1.01 1.21 0.24
C PHE A 525 -2.47 1.60 0.43
N GLY A 526 -3.08 1.20 1.54
CA GLY A 526 -4.40 1.66 1.96
C GLY A 526 -4.33 2.98 2.71
N LEU A 527 -4.36 4.12 2.00
CA LEU A 527 -4.09 5.44 2.59
C LEU A 527 -5.05 5.81 3.72
N GLY A 528 -6.32 5.40 3.66
CA GLY A 528 -7.29 5.64 4.72
C GLY A 528 -6.93 4.93 6.02
N ARG A 529 -6.48 3.67 5.94
CA ARG A 529 -6.00 2.88 7.09
C ARG A 529 -4.75 3.50 7.70
N ILE A 530 -3.81 3.96 6.87
CA ILE A 530 -2.60 4.66 7.30
C ILE A 530 -2.95 5.96 8.02
N ILE A 531 -3.87 6.78 7.48
CA ILE A 531 -4.32 8.03 8.11
C ILE A 531 -4.93 7.75 9.49
N TYR A 532 -5.85 6.76 9.58
CA TYR A 532 -6.43 6.39 10.86
C TYR A 532 -5.36 5.98 11.89
N SER A 533 -4.43 5.14 11.47
CA SER A 533 -3.34 4.66 12.33
C SER A 533 -2.40 5.78 12.78
N ILE A 534 -2.08 6.74 11.90
CA ILE A 534 -1.30 7.94 12.25
C ILE A 534 -2.04 8.73 13.33
N LEU A 535 -3.34 9.00 13.12
CA LEU A 535 -4.14 9.77 14.06
C LEU A 535 -4.20 9.07 15.43
N GLU A 536 -4.43 7.75 15.45
CA GLU A 536 -4.57 6.99 16.70
C GLU A 536 -3.23 6.86 17.45
N GLN A 537 -2.15 6.51 16.77
CA GLN A 537 -0.85 6.36 17.43
C GLN A 537 -0.25 7.68 17.93
N ASN A 538 -0.73 8.81 17.43
CA ASN A 538 -0.27 10.14 17.83
C ASN A 538 -1.32 10.92 18.63
N PHE A 539 -2.42 10.28 19.04
CA PHE A 539 -3.41 10.86 19.94
C PHE A 539 -3.03 10.57 21.40
N TYR A 540 -3.07 11.58 22.26
CA TYR A 540 -2.95 11.44 23.69
C TYR A 540 -3.72 12.56 24.43
N THR A 541 -3.91 12.41 25.72
CA THR A 541 -4.40 13.47 26.62
C THR A 541 -3.27 13.92 27.53
N ARG A 542 -3.23 15.23 27.88
CA ARG A 542 -2.21 15.74 28.80
C ARG A 542 -2.46 15.25 30.22
N GLU A 543 -1.37 14.99 30.97
CA GLU A 543 -1.44 14.74 32.40
C GLU A 543 -2.15 15.92 33.08
N ASN A 544 -3.10 15.65 33.99
CA ASN A 544 -3.92 16.62 34.69
C ASN A 544 -4.97 17.39 33.85
N ASP A 545 -5.16 17.06 32.58
CA ASP A 545 -6.23 17.66 31.76
C ASP A 545 -6.77 16.62 30.75
N GLU A 546 -7.51 15.63 31.29
CA GLU A 546 -8.07 14.52 30.48
C GLU A 546 -9.08 14.96 29.42
N GLN A 547 -9.58 16.20 29.50
CA GLN A 547 -10.51 16.76 28.52
C GLN A 547 -9.77 17.35 27.30
N ARG A 548 -8.44 17.52 27.39
CA ARG A 548 -7.60 18.07 26.32
C ARG A 548 -6.94 16.96 25.51
N GLY A 549 -7.57 16.55 24.43
CA GLY A 549 -6.94 15.71 23.42
C GLY A 549 -5.85 16.47 22.65
N VAL A 550 -4.73 15.80 22.38
CA VAL A 550 -3.62 16.32 21.57
C VAL A 550 -3.37 15.35 20.44
N LEU A 551 -3.28 15.87 19.21
CA LEU A 551 -2.77 15.12 18.06
C LEU A 551 -1.30 15.50 17.81
N SER A 552 -0.37 14.64 18.24
CA SER A 552 1.07 14.83 18.11
C SER A 552 1.57 14.47 16.70
N LEU A 553 0.93 15.05 15.68
CA LEU A 553 1.30 14.78 14.30
C LEU A 553 2.68 15.35 13.96
N PRO A 554 3.55 14.60 13.25
CA PRO A 554 4.79 15.14 12.69
C PRO A 554 4.51 16.39 11.85
N ALA A 555 5.39 17.38 11.91
CA ALA A 555 5.19 18.64 11.19
C ALA A 555 4.97 18.44 9.68
N ILE A 556 5.62 17.43 9.10
CA ILE A 556 5.49 17.11 7.66
C ILE A 556 4.06 16.65 7.29
N ILE A 557 3.33 15.98 8.20
CA ILE A 557 1.97 15.47 8.00
C ILE A 557 0.90 16.44 8.52
N ALA A 558 1.22 17.29 9.49
CA ALA A 558 0.28 18.16 10.16
C ALA A 558 -0.59 18.96 9.16
N PRO A 559 -1.92 19.07 9.39
CA PRO A 559 -2.83 19.72 8.44
C PRO A 559 -2.55 21.22 8.27
N VAL A 560 -2.14 21.87 9.35
CA VAL A 560 -1.67 23.26 9.39
C VAL A 560 -0.33 23.24 10.11
N LYS A 561 0.66 23.96 9.59
CA LYS A 561 2.02 23.94 10.12
C LYS A 561 2.24 24.88 11.30
N ALA A 562 1.59 26.05 11.26
CA ALA A 562 1.72 27.04 12.30
C ALA A 562 0.39 27.75 12.60
N SER A 563 0.13 28.00 13.88
CA SER A 563 -0.93 28.91 14.31
C SER A 563 -0.36 30.30 14.59
N ILE A 564 -1.13 31.35 14.27
CA ILE A 564 -0.78 32.74 14.59
C ILE A 564 -1.78 33.19 15.63
N LEU A 565 -1.28 33.53 16.82
CA LEU A 565 -2.06 33.72 18.02
C LEU A 565 -1.78 35.11 18.59
N PRO A 566 -2.49 36.18 18.14
CA PRO A 566 -2.39 37.49 18.77
C PRO A 566 -2.91 37.41 20.21
N LEU A 567 -2.16 37.99 21.14
CA LEU A 567 -2.53 38.00 22.57
C LEU A 567 -3.79 38.81 22.82
N THR A 568 -3.96 39.90 22.05
CA THR A 568 -5.15 40.78 22.07
C THR A 568 -5.57 41.17 20.67
N SER A 569 -6.85 41.50 20.48
CA SER A 569 -7.39 42.04 19.22
C SER A 569 -7.16 43.56 19.12
N SER A 570 -5.91 43.99 19.14
CA SER A 570 -5.51 45.41 19.07
C SER A 570 -5.12 45.80 17.64
N ASP A 571 -5.54 47.00 17.20
CA ASP A 571 -5.11 47.59 15.90
C ASP A 571 -3.60 47.71 15.77
N ARG A 572 -2.86 47.79 16.88
CA ARG A 572 -1.38 47.79 16.87
C ARG A 572 -0.75 46.42 16.57
N ILE A 573 -1.48 45.35 16.85
CA ILE A 573 -1.02 43.96 16.61
C ILE A 573 -1.45 43.43 15.25
N ALA A 574 -2.60 43.88 14.73
CA ALA A 574 -3.18 43.41 13.47
C ALA A 574 -2.20 43.46 12.26
N PRO A 575 -1.36 44.50 12.06
CA PRO A 575 -0.39 44.53 10.97
C PRO A 575 0.65 43.39 11.04
N PHE A 576 1.09 43.01 12.27
CA PHE A 576 2.04 41.89 12.45
C PHE A 576 1.41 40.57 12.09
N VAL A 577 0.13 40.35 12.43
CA VAL A 577 -0.60 39.11 12.03
C VAL A 577 -0.63 38.97 10.51
N GLN A 578 -0.93 40.06 9.79
CA GLN A 578 -0.97 40.05 8.33
C GLN A 578 0.41 39.76 7.71
N THR A 579 1.44 40.47 8.21
CA THR A 579 2.81 40.35 7.72
C THR A 579 3.34 38.95 7.95
N ILE A 580 3.18 38.37 9.15
CA ILE A 580 3.64 37.02 9.49
C ILE A 580 2.86 35.98 8.68
N SER A 581 1.53 36.13 8.58
CA SER A 581 0.72 35.20 7.80
C SER A 581 1.14 35.19 6.32
N LYS A 582 1.43 36.36 5.75
CA LYS A 582 1.90 36.49 4.37
C LYS A 582 3.28 35.85 4.18
N SER A 583 4.25 36.19 5.02
CA SER A 583 5.62 35.66 4.92
C SER A 583 5.71 34.15 5.06
N LEU A 584 4.88 33.55 5.92
CA LEU A 584 4.82 32.09 6.08
C LEU A 584 4.20 31.41 4.84
N LYS A 585 3.16 31.99 4.25
CA LYS A 585 2.54 31.48 3.01
C LYS A 585 3.48 31.54 1.82
N GLU A 586 4.31 32.60 1.72
CA GLU A 586 5.33 32.75 0.66
C GLU A 586 6.38 31.61 0.66
N VAL A 587 6.61 30.99 1.82
CA VAL A 587 7.49 29.80 1.94
C VAL A 587 6.70 28.49 2.08
N ASN A 588 5.44 28.45 1.61
CA ASN A 588 4.56 27.28 1.65
C ASN A 588 4.32 26.69 3.06
N ILE A 589 4.25 27.54 4.07
CA ILE A 589 3.83 27.17 5.43
C ILE A 589 2.34 27.53 5.59
N SER A 590 1.50 26.51 5.75
CA SER A 590 0.08 26.69 6.02
C SER A 590 -0.13 27.27 7.43
N THR A 591 -1.00 28.30 7.54
CA THR A 591 -1.22 28.99 8.79
C THR A 591 -2.70 29.04 9.16
N LYS A 592 -2.98 29.07 10.47
CA LYS A 592 -4.29 29.34 11.03
C LYS A 592 -4.20 30.49 12.04
N VAL A 593 -4.91 31.56 11.77
CA VAL A 593 -5.04 32.68 12.71
C VAL A 593 -6.16 32.40 13.72
N ASP A 594 -5.91 32.62 15.01
CA ASP A 594 -6.90 32.59 16.05
C ASP A 594 -6.86 33.93 16.81
N ASP A 595 -7.63 34.91 16.31
CA ASP A 595 -7.78 36.26 16.84
C ASP A 595 -8.96 36.39 17.81
N THR A 596 -9.58 35.30 18.24
CA THR A 596 -10.66 35.30 19.22
C THR A 596 -10.20 35.90 20.56
N GLY A 597 -11.13 36.48 21.33
CA GLY A 597 -10.88 37.07 22.66
C GLY A 597 -10.60 36.05 23.78
N ASN A 598 -10.33 34.76 23.43
CA ASN A 598 -10.04 33.73 24.41
C ASN A 598 -8.59 33.85 24.97
N ALA A 599 -8.41 33.42 26.22
CA ALA A 599 -7.09 33.31 26.82
C ALA A 599 -6.17 32.41 25.96
N ILE A 600 -4.85 32.70 25.95
CA ILE A 600 -3.84 32.01 25.12
C ILE A 600 -3.84 30.51 25.33
N GLY A 601 -4.03 30.04 26.58
CA GLY A 601 -4.10 28.60 26.88
C GLY A 601 -5.24 27.89 26.16
N ARG A 602 -6.43 28.54 26.00
CA ARG A 602 -7.53 27.97 25.19
C ARG A 602 -7.24 27.99 23.70
N LYS A 603 -6.50 28.98 23.21
CA LYS A 603 -6.05 29.03 21.81
C LYS A 603 -5.09 27.89 21.54
N TYR A 604 -4.11 27.65 22.42
CA TYR A 604 -3.19 26.47 22.32
C TYR A 604 -3.94 25.14 22.36
N ALA A 605 -4.92 24.96 23.26
CA ALA A 605 -5.71 23.75 23.33
C ALA A 605 -6.42 23.43 22.00
N ARG A 606 -7.01 24.44 21.36
CA ARG A 606 -7.67 24.28 20.05
C ARG A 606 -6.70 23.92 18.94
N THR A 607 -5.47 24.45 18.97
CA THR A 607 -4.43 24.14 17.98
C THR A 607 -3.82 22.76 18.21
N ASP A 608 -3.63 22.38 19.48
CA ASP A 608 -3.13 21.07 19.88
C ASP A 608 -4.10 19.93 19.42
N GLU A 609 -5.43 20.14 19.54
CA GLU A 609 -6.45 19.18 19.08
C GLU A 609 -6.46 18.95 17.57
N ILE A 610 -6.14 19.96 16.76
CA ILE A 610 -6.04 19.79 15.29
C ILE A 610 -4.63 19.45 14.81
N GLY A 611 -3.72 19.21 15.73
CA GLY A 611 -2.38 18.70 15.43
C GLY A 611 -1.41 19.75 14.86
N ILE A 612 -1.62 21.05 15.13
CA ILE A 612 -0.71 22.11 14.69
C ILE A 612 0.59 22.03 15.52
N PRO A 613 1.77 21.81 14.91
CA PRO A 613 3.00 21.60 15.67
C PRO A 613 3.58 22.89 16.28
N PHE A 614 3.34 24.05 15.66
CA PHE A 614 3.97 25.32 16.08
C PHE A 614 2.94 26.41 16.33
N GLY A 615 3.10 27.13 17.43
CA GLY A 615 2.31 28.31 17.77
C GLY A 615 3.16 29.57 17.76
N VAL A 616 2.79 30.56 16.97
CA VAL A 616 3.43 31.88 16.90
C VAL A 616 2.55 32.86 17.66
N THR A 617 3.03 33.29 18.84
CA THR A 617 2.32 34.26 19.67
C THR A 617 2.84 35.67 19.42
N ILE A 618 1.92 36.59 19.14
CA ILE A 618 2.18 38.02 18.94
C ILE A 618 1.68 38.77 20.16
N ASP A 619 2.58 39.42 20.85
CA ASP A 619 2.38 40.11 22.13
C ASP A 619 2.78 41.61 22.07
N PHE A 620 2.74 42.32 23.20
CA PHE A 620 3.13 43.72 23.23
C PHE A 620 4.64 43.93 22.97
N GLN A 621 5.49 42.99 23.39
CA GLN A 621 6.92 43.03 23.12
C GLN A 621 7.22 42.97 21.62
N THR A 622 6.38 42.28 20.85
CA THR A 622 6.49 42.24 19.37
C THR A 622 6.49 43.63 18.75
N ILE A 623 5.73 44.55 19.33
CA ILE A 623 5.62 45.96 18.85
C ILE A 623 6.94 46.72 19.11
N GLU A 624 7.65 46.39 20.17
CA GLU A 624 8.86 47.08 20.60
C GLU A 624 10.11 46.61 19.86
N ASP A 625 10.25 45.27 19.69
CA ASP A 625 11.51 44.68 19.23
C ASP A 625 11.39 43.83 17.95
N ASN A 626 10.22 43.73 17.31
CA ASN A 626 9.94 42.92 16.14
C ASN A 626 10.28 41.43 16.34
N THR A 627 10.10 40.90 17.55
CA THR A 627 10.23 39.47 17.85
C THR A 627 8.88 38.86 18.18
N VAL A 628 8.76 37.54 18.07
CA VAL A 628 7.57 36.76 18.44
C VAL A 628 7.98 35.56 19.30
N THR A 629 7.00 35.03 20.04
CA THR A 629 7.20 33.75 20.74
C THR A 629 6.81 32.61 19.83
N LEU A 630 7.73 31.66 19.64
CA LEU A 630 7.49 30.41 18.92
C LEU A 630 7.42 29.27 19.94
N ARG A 631 6.25 28.61 20.01
CA ARG A 631 5.97 27.46 20.89
C ARG A 631 5.94 26.17 20.07
N GLU A 632 6.56 25.12 20.60
CA GLU A 632 6.40 23.76 20.06
C GLU A 632 5.32 23.02 20.89
N ARG A 633 4.42 22.30 20.20
CA ARG A 633 3.21 21.68 20.76
C ARG A 633 3.52 20.63 21.84
N ASP A 634 4.42 19.69 21.58
CA ASP A 634 4.57 18.51 22.43
C ASP A 634 5.36 18.81 23.70
N THR A 635 6.46 19.53 23.58
CA THR A 635 7.28 19.96 24.71
C THR A 635 6.70 21.15 25.47
N THR A 636 5.79 21.87 24.84
CA THR A 636 5.25 23.17 25.30
C THR A 636 6.28 24.28 25.48
N LYS A 637 7.55 23.99 25.21
CA LYS A 637 8.65 24.97 25.31
C LYS A 637 8.52 26.06 24.25
N GLN A 638 9.02 27.23 24.60
CA GLN A 638 8.92 28.44 23.79
C GLN A 638 10.28 29.09 23.64
N VAL A 639 10.50 29.72 22.51
CA VAL A 639 11.66 30.59 22.25
C VAL A 639 11.20 31.94 21.74
N ARG A 640 12.01 32.98 21.99
CA ARG A 640 11.81 34.29 21.38
C ARG A 640 12.62 34.37 20.09
N ILE A 641 11.96 34.67 18.96
CA ILE A 641 12.57 34.67 17.65
C ILE A 641 12.26 35.97 16.87
N PRO A 642 13.25 36.57 16.17
CA PRO A 642 12.98 37.70 15.26
C PRO A 642 12.01 37.31 14.14
N ILE A 643 11.07 38.19 13.79
CA ILE A 643 10.11 37.95 12.70
C ILE A 643 10.82 37.69 11.38
N SER A 644 11.97 38.31 11.14
CA SER A 644 12.80 38.10 9.94
C SER A 644 13.35 36.68 9.77
N GLU A 645 13.52 35.93 10.88
CA GLU A 645 14.03 34.55 10.88
C GLU A 645 12.94 33.50 10.97
N LEU A 646 11.71 33.89 11.32
CA LEU A 646 10.61 32.99 11.61
C LEU A 646 10.28 32.06 10.42
N SER A 647 10.14 32.62 9.21
CA SER A 647 9.74 31.85 8.02
C SER A 647 10.76 30.79 7.64
N SER A 648 12.06 31.14 7.64
CA SER A 648 13.14 30.20 7.33
C SER A 648 13.27 29.11 8.40
N THR A 649 13.09 29.47 9.67
CA THR A 649 13.15 28.52 10.79
C THR A 649 12.00 27.53 10.75
N LEU A 650 10.75 28.00 10.56
CA LEU A 650 9.60 27.12 10.43
C LEU A 650 9.69 26.22 9.19
N ARG A 651 10.24 26.73 8.06
CA ARG A 651 10.45 25.89 6.89
C ARG A 651 11.41 24.73 7.18
N LYS A 652 12.54 25.01 7.81
CA LYS A 652 13.52 23.99 8.21
C LYS A 652 12.94 22.95 9.18
N LEU A 653 12.14 23.39 10.15
CA LEU A 653 11.44 22.49 11.08
C LEU A 653 10.41 21.59 10.37
N CYS A 654 9.65 22.15 9.44
CA CYS A 654 8.67 21.39 8.67
C CYS A 654 9.30 20.41 7.68
N ASP A 655 10.49 20.73 7.15
CA ASP A 655 11.27 19.86 6.27
C ASP A 655 12.15 18.86 7.04
N LEU A 656 12.06 18.85 8.37
CA LEU A 656 12.86 17.99 9.26
C LEU A 656 14.38 18.17 9.10
N THR A 657 14.84 19.31 8.57
CA THR A 657 16.26 19.63 8.39
C THR A 657 16.92 20.14 9.67
N VAL A 658 16.12 20.66 10.60
CA VAL A 658 16.54 21.00 11.98
C VAL A 658 15.54 20.44 12.97
N SER A 659 15.99 20.09 14.16
CA SER A 659 15.13 19.63 15.26
C SER A 659 14.72 20.79 16.17
N TRP A 660 13.64 20.60 16.95
CA TRP A 660 13.26 21.57 17.98
C TRP A 660 14.37 21.76 19.04
N SER A 661 15.13 20.69 19.34
CA SER A 661 16.26 20.78 20.26
C SER A 661 17.40 21.69 19.75
N ASP A 662 17.54 21.81 18.43
CA ASP A 662 18.51 22.73 17.82
C ASP A 662 18.01 24.18 17.89
N ILE A 663 16.72 24.40 17.76
CA ILE A 663 16.09 25.73 17.93
C ILE A 663 16.23 26.23 19.37
N LEU A 664 16.03 25.36 20.36
CA LEU A 664 16.25 25.69 21.78
C LEU A 664 17.70 26.09 22.12
N LYS A 665 18.68 25.70 21.32
CA LYS A 665 20.08 26.12 21.46
C LYS A 665 20.38 27.42 20.74
N THR A 666 19.59 27.73 19.71
CA THR A 666 19.84 28.86 18.80
C THR A 666 19.19 30.15 19.30
N PHE A 667 17.98 30.05 19.83
CA PHE A 667 17.20 31.21 20.28
C PHE A 667 17.00 31.23 21.80
N PRO A 668 16.84 32.41 22.42
CA PRO A 668 16.56 32.52 23.85
C PRO A 668 15.26 31.78 24.21
N ILE A 669 15.35 30.96 25.26
CA ILE A 669 14.16 30.29 25.83
C ILE A 669 13.29 31.36 26.47
N TYR A 670 12.00 31.33 26.14
CA TYR A 670 11.00 32.20 26.72
C TYR A 670 10.27 31.46 27.84
N GLU A 671 10.52 31.88 29.09
CA GLU A 671 9.82 31.37 30.27
C GLU A 671 8.67 32.34 30.59
N ASN A 672 7.44 31.84 30.58
CA ASN A 672 6.29 32.62 30.94
C ASN A 672 6.41 32.99 32.42
N GLN A 673 6.46 34.28 32.75
CA GLN A 673 6.55 34.76 34.14
C GLN A 673 5.20 34.78 34.88
N SER A 674 4.15 34.20 34.31
CA SER A 674 2.83 34.13 34.94
C SER A 674 2.03 32.93 34.44
N GLU A 675 1.96 31.87 35.21
CA GLU A 675 0.74 31.10 35.35
C GLU A 675 -0.14 31.72 36.43
#